data_cbcb37e52b101f3e93112bdccac61f81
#
_entry.id   cbcb37e52b101f3e93112bdccac61f81
#
_cell.length_a   1.000
_cell.length_b   1.000
_cell.length_c   1.000
_cell.angle_alpha   90.00
_cell.angle_beta   90.00
_cell.angle_gamma   90.00
#
_symmetry.space_group_name_H-M   'P 1'
#
loop_
_entity.id
_entity.type
_entity.pdbx_description
1 polymer ?
#
loop_
_entity_poly.entity_id
_entity_poly.type
_entity_poly.pdbx_seq_one_letter_code
_entity_poly.pdbx_strand_id
1 'polypeptide(L)'
;MAKKKRTPQEQSADPAAQEMIIRAEELGIGTAFTRADEMPPCNIGGAGMCCKICGMGPCRLTKEGQTGVCGATIDTIQARNLTRAIAAGAAAHSDHGRDMAFTLKAAANGEAEGYYIRDVAKLRNVASYYDIEIEGRSPEEIADELADLYIAQFGQQKGEIIPAIRAPEKRKKIWKEQGVWPRGIDRETVEALHRTHVGDDQDAEHILQHAVKTALADGWGGSMIATDVSDILFGTPAPILGQANLGVLKEDMVNVVVHGHEPTLSQMIVAASQDPEIIEYAKKAGAKGVQLSGICCTANEILMRQGIPAAGNFLHQELSILTGAVEAMVVDVQCIMQALVGLAENFHTKIITTSPKVKIKGATHIEFDEHKALTIAKQILKESIDNYKNRGKTQIPSDKEDLIPGFSHEYINYMLGGSYRSSFRPLNDAVMSGRIRGVAAIVGCNNPRTQQDWLHTYVTRELLKQDVLVVETGCGAIASAKLGYLLGEAGLDKVGPGLKEVCEAIGIPPVLHMGSCVDNTRILTVLTQVVEEGGLGDDIDQVPAVGLAPEWMSEKALAIATYCVASGAYVIFGGASPVSGMPDRMSDSDIVLKHISEGWEEIYGGKLEFIPDPDEMIKATLEHIDKKRADLGLPEYDPDRFGESGDARMLELEELPLSERREAIYGVAAD
;
A
#
# COMPACT_ATOMS: atom_id res chain seq x y z
N MET A 1 -35.10 -7.08 12.52
CA MET A 1 -34.83 -5.90 13.36
C MET A 1 -33.95 -4.94 12.56
N ALA A 2 -34.32 -3.68 12.42
CA ALA A 2 -33.41 -2.69 11.84
C ALA A 2 -32.14 -2.64 12.70
N LYS A 3 -30.95 -2.78 12.10
CA LYS A 3 -29.69 -2.59 12.83
C LYS A 3 -29.68 -1.17 13.40
N LYS A 4 -29.24 -1.02 14.64
CA LYS A 4 -29.00 0.29 15.25
C LYS A 4 -27.97 1.02 14.36
N LYS A 5 -28.29 2.23 13.92
CA LYS A 5 -27.35 3.10 13.21
C LYS A 5 -26.17 3.39 14.12
N ARG A 6 -24.95 3.24 13.64
CA ARG A 6 -23.73 3.57 14.38
C ARG A 6 -23.64 5.09 14.60
N THR A 7 -23.13 5.50 15.73
CA THR A 7 -22.78 6.91 15.99
C THR A 7 -21.55 7.32 15.16
N PRO A 8 -21.31 8.64 14.95
CA PRO A 8 -20.09 9.09 14.28
C PRO A 8 -18.80 8.55 14.91
N GLN A 9 -18.75 8.41 16.24
CA GLN A 9 -17.62 7.82 16.96
C GLN A 9 -17.47 6.32 16.71
N GLU A 10 -18.57 5.59 16.52
CA GLU A 10 -18.54 4.16 16.14
C GLU A 10 -18.20 3.97 14.63
N GLN A 11 -18.31 5.01 13.81
CA GLN A 11 -18.02 4.99 12.39
C GLN A 11 -16.56 5.36 12.07
N SER A 12 -15.96 6.28 12.82
CA SER A 12 -14.57 6.70 12.64
C SER A 12 -13.87 7.00 13.97
N ALA A 13 -12.60 6.68 14.05
CA ALA A 13 -11.72 7.10 15.16
C ALA A 13 -11.17 8.54 14.95
N ASP A 14 -11.26 9.08 13.74
CA ASP A 14 -10.75 10.39 13.36
C ASP A 14 -11.75 11.50 13.72
N PRO A 15 -11.39 12.48 14.58
CA PRO A 15 -12.28 13.59 14.96
C PRO A 15 -12.74 14.43 13.77
N ALA A 16 -11.87 14.71 12.79
CA ALA A 16 -12.24 15.46 11.60
C ALA A 16 -13.28 14.71 10.75
N ALA A 17 -13.14 13.40 10.63
CA ALA A 17 -14.13 12.57 9.96
C ALA A 17 -15.46 12.55 10.71
N GLN A 18 -15.44 12.45 12.05
CA GLN A 18 -16.64 12.50 12.88
C GLN A 18 -17.39 13.83 12.69
N GLU A 19 -16.69 14.97 12.66
CA GLU A 19 -17.30 16.29 12.41
C GLU A 19 -18.01 16.32 11.06
N MET A 20 -17.40 15.80 10.01
CA MET A 20 -18.00 15.77 8.66
C MET A 20 -19.15 14.75 8.55
N ILE A 21 -19.11 13.65 9.29
CA ILE A 21 -20.23 12.70 9.39
C ILE A 21 -21.44 13.39 10.07
N ILE A 22 -21.24 14.13 11.16
CA ILE A 22 -22.29 14.92 11.82
C ILE A 22 -22.87 15.92 10.84
N ARG A 23 -22.02 16.66 10.12
CA ARG A 23 -22.49 17.62 9.11
C ARG A 23 -23.32 16.95 8.01
N ALA A 24 -22.92 15.76 7.54
CA ALA A 24 -23.69 15.00 6.56
C ALA A 24 -25.08 14.63 7.09
N GLU A 25 -25.18 14.24 8.37
CA GLU A 25 -26.46 13.94 9.03
C GLU A 25 -27.36 15.20 9.12
N GLU A 26 -26.80 16.34 9.51
CA GLU A 26 -27.52 17.62 9.59
C GLU A 26 -28.06 18.07 8.21
N LEU A 27 -27.31 17.80 7.15
CA LEU A 27 -27.69 18.12 5.77
C LEU A 27 -28.58 17.05 5.11
N GLY A 28 -28.78 15.89 5.76
CA GLY A 28 -29.51 14.76 5.20
C GLY A 28 -28.81 14.08 4.03
N ILE A 29 -27.47 14.16 3.98
CA ILE A 29 -26.63 13.59 2.91
C ILE A 29 -26.11 12.22 3.36
N GLY A 30 -26.31 11.19 2.52
CA GLY A 30 -25.77 9.85 2.77
C GLY A 30 -24.28 9.75 2.41
N THR A 31 -23.50 9.11 3.29
CA THR A 31 -22.07 8.82 3.10
C THR A 31 -21.83 7.33 2.92
N ALA A 32 -20.58 6.93 2.67
CA ALA A 32 -20.18 5.51 2.66
C ALA A 32 -20.52 4.81 3.98
N PHE A 33 -20.41 5.50 5.11
CA PHE A 33 -20.79 4.98 6.42
C PHE A 33 -22.30 4.70 6.52
N THR A 34 -23.13 5.65 6.08
CA THR A 34 -24.59 5.50 6.03
C THR A 34 -24.98 4.29 5.15
N ARG A 35 -24.40 4.22 3.93
CA ARG A 35 -24.68 3.11 3.01
C ARG A 35 -24.21 1.76 3.56
N ALA A 36 -23.09 1.72 4.30
CA ALA A 36 -22.60 0.51 4.94
C ALA A 36 -23.53 0.03 6.07
N ASP A 37 -24.14 0.94 6.84
CA ASP A 37 -25.08 0.63 7.88
C ASP A 37 -26.43 0.14 7.32
N GLU A 38 -26.89 0.74 6.22
CA GLU A 38 -28.14 0.39 5.55
C GLU A 38 -28.05 -0.92 4.76
N MET A 39 -26.86 -1.31 4.29
CA MET A 39 -26.64 -2.51 3.49
C MET A 39 -25.97 -3.62 4.33
N PRO A 40 -26.72 -4.55 4.92
CA PRO A 40 -26.12 -5.66 5.66
C PRO A 40 -25.29 -6.56 4.71
N PRO A 41 -24.17 -7.12 5.18
CA PRO A 41 -23.37 -8.04 4.39
C PRO A 41 -24.18 -9.30 4.03
N CYS A 42 -23.95 -9.82 2.83
CA CYS A 42 -24.49 -11.12 2.43
C CYS A 42 -23.62 -12.24 3.03
N ASN A 43 -24.12 -12.96 4.01
CA ASN A 43 -23.38 -14.04 4.69
C ASN A 43 -22.92 -15.15 3.75
N ILE A 44 -23.64 -15.40 2.66
CA ILE A 44 -23.30 -16.45 1.69
C ILE A 44 -22.21 -15.94 0.73
N GLY A 45 -22.43 -14.76 0.15
CA GLY A 45 -21.47 -14.15 -0.75
C GLY A 45 -20.17 -13.77 -0.03
N GLY A 46 -20.28 -13.23 1.19
CA GLY A 46 -19.13 -12.87 2.02
C GLY A 46 -18.27 -14.06 2.44
N ALA A 47 -18.85 -15.25 2.55
CA ALA A 47 -18.12 -16.48 2.85
C ALA A 47 -17.62 -17.24 1.61
N GLY A 48 -17.76 -16.68 0.41
CA GLY A 48 -17.30 -17.31 -0.84
C GLY A 48 -18.17 -18.44 -1.37
N MET A 49 -19.38 -18.64 -0.83
CA MET A 49 -20.25 -19.78 -1.12
C MET A 49 -21.21 -19.57 -2.31
N CYS A 50 -20.98 -18.53 -3.10
CA CYS A 50 -21.82 -18.16 -4.22
C CYS A 50 -20.99 -18.10 -5.50
N CYS A 51 -21.44 -18.81 -6.55
CA CYS A 51 -20.83 -18.75 -7.88
C CYS A 51 -21.74 -18.00 -8.86
N LYS A 52 -21.19 -17.00 -9.57
CA LYS A 52 -21.87 -16.18 -10.60
C LYS A 52 -21.18 -16.25 -11.97
N ILE A 53 -20.37 -17.28 -12.22
CA ILE A 53 -19.49 -17.34 -13.39
C ILE A 53 -20.28 -17.62 -14.69
N CYS A 54 -21.38 -18.35 -14.65
CA CYS A 54 -22.14 -18.72 -15.83
C CYS A 54 -23.65 -18.50 -15.70
N GLY A 55 -24.35 -18.55 -16.83
CA GLY A 55 -25.81 -18.37 -16.91
C GLY A 55 -26.66 -19.50 -16.31
N MET A 56 -26.04 -20.64 -15.93
CA MET A 56 -26.74 -21.69 -15.16
C MET A 56 -26.97 -21.30 -13.69
N GLY A 57 -26.18 -20.32 -13.21
CA GLY A 57 -26.29 -19.76 -11.87
C GLY A 57 -27.25 -18.53 -11.82
N PRO A 58 -27.13 -17.74 -10.73
CA PRO A 58 -26.18 -17.87 -9.59
C PRO A 58 -26.38 -19.15 -8.80
N CYS A 59 -25.30 -19.91 -8.56
CA CYS A 59 -25.30 -21.07 -7.67
C CYS A 59 -24.96 -20.61 -6.25
N ARG A 60 -25.74 -21.07 -5.28
CA ARG A 60 -25.59 -20.72 -3.87
C ARG A 60 -25.57 -22.00 -3.05
N LEU A 61 -24.42 -22.33 -2.48
CA LEU A 61 -24.22 -23.55 -1.72
C LEU A 61 -24.43 -23.25 -0.23
N THR A 62 -25.44 -23.86 0.35
CA THR A 62 -25.85 -23.61 1.75
C THR A 62 -26.03 -24.90 2.56
N LYS A 63 -25.70 -26.05 1.95
CA LYS A 63 -25.83 -27.35 2.56
C LYS A 63 -24.56 -28.16 2.31
N GLU A 64 -24.19 -28.99 3.27
CA GLU A 64 -23.13 -29.97 3.12
C GLU A 64 -23.33 -30.86 1.90
N GLY A 65 -22.27 -31.17 1.15
CA GLY A 65 -22.30 -32.00 -0.06
C GLY A 65 -23.05 -31.37 -1.24
N GLN A 66 -23.58 -30.15 -1.11
CA GLN A 66 -24.22 -29.44 -2.23
C GLN A 66 -23.19 -29.01 -3.26
N THR A 67 -23.50 -29.17 -4.55
CA THR A 67 -22.70 -28.70 -5.67
C THR A 67 -23.43 -27.66 -6.49
N GLY A 68 -22.71 -26.89 -7.28
CA GLY A 68 -23.28 -26.03 -8.32
C GLY A 68 -23.99 -26.85 -9.41
N VAL A 69 -24.71 -26.16 -10.30
CA VAL A 69 -25.42 -26.83 -11.42
C VAL A 69 -24.42 -27.58 -12.32
N CYS A 70 -23.19 -27.10 -12.48
CA CYS A 70 -22.13 -27.76 -13.23
C CYS A 70 -21.38 -28.84 -12.43
N GLY A 71 -21.74 -29.11 -11.19
CA GLY A 71 -21.09 -30.06 -10.29
C GLY A 71 -19.92 -29.47 -9.46
N ALA A 72 -19.59 -28.17 -9.62
CA ALA A 72 -18.52 -27.55 -8.85
C ALA A 72 -18.79 -27.61 -7.35
N THR A 73 -17.79 -28.03 -6.58
CA THR A 73 -17.82 -28.08 -5.12
C THR A 73 -17.65 -26.69 -4.53
N ILE A 74 -17.82 -26.56 -3.21
CA ILE A 74 -17.61 -25.31 -2.51
C ILE A 74 -16.15 -24.85 -2.64
N ASP A 75 -15.19 -25.75 -2.52
CA ASP A 75 -13.75 -25.43 -2.60
C ASP A 75 -13.39 -24.88 -3.97
N THR A 76 -13.89 -25.52 -5.04
CA THR A 76 -13.73 -25.02 -6.42
C THR A 76 -14.33 -23.62 -6.57
N ILE A 77 -15.50 -23.35 -5.98
CA ILE A 77 -16.16 -22.04 -6.05
C ILE A 77 -15.36 -21.00 -5.26
N GLN A 78 -14.89 -21.32 -4.08
CA GLN A 78 -14.06 -20.42 -3.25
C GLN A 78 -12.73 -20.12 -3.92
N ALA A 79 -12.02 -21.15 -4.43
CA ALA A 79 -10.76 -20.97 -5.16
C ALA A 79 -10.95 -20.09 -6.41
N ARG A 80 -12.03 -20.27 -7.17
CA ARG A 80 -12.37 -19.41 -8.32
C ARG A 80 -12.63 -17.96 -7.91
N ASN A 81 -13.42 -17.74 -6.85
CA ASN A 81 -13.73 -16.40 -6.36
C ASN A 81 -12.47 -15.67 -5.89
N LEU A 82 -11.62 -16.34 -5.11
CA LEU A 82 -10.35 -15.79 -4.62
C LEU A 82 -9.39 -15.48 -5.77
N THR A 83 -9.20 -16.42 -6.69
CA THR A 83 -8.32 -16.23 -7.85
C THR A 83 -8.77 -15.08 -8.74
N ARG A 84 -10.08 -14.91 -8.96
CA ARG A 84 -10.61 -13.78 -9.74
C ARG A 84 -10.42 -12.45 -9.02
N ALA A 85 -10.56 -12.42 -7.70
CA ALA A 85 -10.26 -11.23 -6.91
C ALA A 85 -8.76 -10.88 -6.99
N ILE A 86 -7.87 -11.86 -6.83
CA ILE A 86 -6.42 -11.67 -7.00
C ILE A 86 -6.09 -11.15 -8.41
N ALA A 87 -6.69 -11.75 -9.44
CA ALA A 87 -6.48 -11.33 -10.84
C ALA A 87 -6.98 -9.89 -11.09
N ALA A 88 -8.08 -9.47 -10.47
CA ALA A 88 -8.58 -8.11 -10.58
C ALA A 88 -7.66 -7.09 -9.88
N GLY A 89 -7.14 -7.45 -8.70
CA GLY A 89 -6.13 -6.64 -8.00
C GLY A 89 -4.83 -6.52 -8.78
N ALA A 90 -4.32 -7.64 -9.28
CA ALA A 90 -3.13 -7.68 -10.13
C ALA A 90 -3.30 -6.86 -11.42
N ALA A 91 -4.47 -6.93 -12.07
CA ALA A 91 -4.77 -6.14 -13.25
C ALA A 91 -4.70 -4.63 -12.98
N ALA A 92 -5.21 -4.17 -11.83
CA ALA A 92 -5.19 -2.76 -11.47
C ALA A 92 -3.77 -2.21 -11.32
N HIS A 93 -2.88 -2.96 -10.66
CA HIS A 93 -1.48 -2.56 -10.50
C HIS A 93 -0.68 -2.73 -11.79
N SER A 94 -0.93 -3.81 -12.56
CA SER A 94 -0.29 -4.04 -13.85
C SER A 94 -0.57 -2.91 -14.82
N ASP A 95 -1.82 -2.45 -14.86
CA ASP A 95 -2.22 -1.35 -15.72
C ASP A 95 -1.52 -0.04 -15.34
N HIS A 96 -1.39 0.24 -14.01
CA HIS A 96 -0.59 1.34 -13.49
C HIS A 96 0.89 1.22 -13.94
N GLY A 97 1.51 0.06 -13.73
CA GLY A 97 2.91 -0.18 -14.14
C GLY A 97 3.13 -0.01 -15.65
N ARG A 98 2.16 -0.42 -16.47
CA ARG A 98 2.19 -0.24 -17.93
C ARG A 98 2.14 1.23 -18.32
N ASP A 99 1.20 2.00 -17.75
CA ASP A 99 1.06 3.44 -18.04
C ASP A 99 2.35 4.19 -17.63
N MET A 100 2.96 3.81 -16.50
CA MET A 100 4.27 4.34 -16.10
C MET A 100 5.37 4.02 -17.10
N ALA A 101 5.44 2.77 -17.59
CA ALA A 101 6.46 2.36 -18.57
C ALA A 101 6.30 3.10 -19.92
N PHE A 102 5.08 3.33 -20.38
CA PHE A 102 4.82 4.17 -21.56
C PHE A 102 5.23 5.63 -21.33
N THR A 103 4.92 6.19 -20.16
CA THR A 103 5.35 7.55 -19.79
C THR A 103 6.88 7.67 -19.76
N LEU A 104 7.60 6.66 -19.24
CA LEU A 104 9.06 6.62 -19.26
C LEU A 104 9.59 6.63 -20.71
N LYS A 105 8.98 5.81 -21.58
CA LYS A 105 9.35 5.75 -23.01
C LYS A 105 9.16 7.09 -23.69
N ALA A 106 8.02 7.74 -23.50
CA ALA A 106 7.73 9.05 -24.05
C ALA A 106 8.65 10.13 -23.49
N ALA A 107 8.97 10.09 -22.20
CA ALA A 107 9.92 11.03 -21.58
C ALA A 107 11.34 10.86 -22.13
N ALA A 108 11.83 9.63 -22.29
CA ALA A 108 13.13 9.31 -22.84
C ALA A 108 13.28 9.83 -24.30
N ASN A 109 12.21 9.78 -25.07
CA ASN A 109 12.18 10.29 -26.46
C ASN A 109 11.89 11.80 -26.57
N GLY A 110 11.67 12.51 -25.45
CA GLY A 110 11.33 13.92 -25.45
C GLY A 110 9.91 14.22 -25.97
N GLU A 111 9.03 13.25 -25.97
CA GLU A 111 7.67 13.33 -26.48
C GLU A 111 6.64 13.67 -25.37
N ALA A 112 7.00 13.50 -24.09
CA ALA A 112 6.12 13.74 -22.95
C ALA A 112 6.33 15.16 -22.37
N GLU A 113 5.28 16.00 -22.42
CA GLU A 113 5.32 17.38 -21.97
C GLU A 113 5.53 17.51 -20.46
N GLY A 114 6.67 18.09 -20.04
CA GLY A 114 6.97 18.35 -18.64
C GLY A 114 7.62 17.18 -17.88
N TYR A 115 7.78 16.01 -18.50
CA TYR A 115 8.51 14.90 -17.93
C TYR A 115 9.97 14.88 -18.40
N TYR A 116 10.84 14.43 -17.52
CA TYR A 116 12.25 14.20 -17.80
C TYR A 116 12.80 13.17 -16.80
N ILE A 117 13.95 12.60 -17.11
CA ILE A 117 14.63 11.66 -16.22
C ILE A 117 15.20 12.44 -15.03
N ARG A 118 14.50 12.34 -13.88
CA ARG A 118 14.84 13.12 -12.69
C ARG A 118 15.91 12.46 -11.83
N ASP A 119 15.78 11.14 -11.61
CA ASP A 119 16.71 10.37 -10.80
C ASP A 119 17.57 9.44 -11.66
N VAL A 120 18.69 9.99 -12.15
CA VAL A 120 19.65 9.26 -12.96
C VAL A 120 20.37 8.16 -12.17
N ALA A 121 20.55 8.34 -10.86
CA ALA A 121 21.17 7.32 -10.01
C ALA A 121 20.26 6.10 -9.88
N LYS A 122 18.95 6.31 -9.62
CA LYS A 122 17.95 5.26 -9.61
C LYS A 122 17.87 4.56 -10.96
N LEU A 123 17.83 5.31 -12.07
CA LEU A 123 17.80 4.74 -13.42
C LEU A 123 18.98 3.79 -13.65
N ARG A 124 20.20 4.23 -13.36
CA ARG A 124 21.41 3.42 -13.55
C ARG A 124 21.43 2.18 -12.65
N ASN A 125 20.99 2.32 -11.39
CA ASN A 125 20.89 1.21 -10.48
C ASN A 125 19.88 0.15 -10.98
N VAL A 126 18.70 0.58 -11.40
CA VAL A 126 17.68 -0.32 -11.96
C VAL A 126 18.16 -0.98 -13.25
N ALA A 127 18.76 -0.22 -14.16
CA ALA A 127 19.31 -0.73 -15.42
C ALA A 127 20.37 -1.82 -15.18
N SER A 128 21.19 -1.66 -14.13
CA SER A 128 22.25 -2.63 -13.80
C SER A 128 21.70 -4.00 -13.36
N TYR A 129 20.49 -4.08 -12.80
CA TYR A 129 19.86 -5.36 -12.47
C TYR A 129 19.53 -6.20 -13.71
N TYR A 130 19.40 -5.55 -14.87
CA TYR A 130 18.94 -6.18 -16.12
C TYR A 130 20.03 -6.21 -17.20
N ASP A 131 21.29 -6.03 -16.82
CA ASP A 131 22.46 -6.04 -17.72
C ASP A 131 22.37 -5.00 -18.85
N ILE A 132 21.61 -3.90 -18.64
CA ILE A 132 21.57 -2.77 -19.58
C ILE A 132 22.90 -2.00 -19.47
N GLU A 133 23.58 -1.81 -20.61
CA GLU A 133 24.84 -1.07 -20.67
C GLU A 133 24.62 0.42 -20.27
N ILE A 134 25.39 0.89 -19.29
CA ILE A 134 25.25 2.25 -18.75
C ILE A 134 26.46 3.15 -19.05
N GLU A 135 27.62 2.55 -19.39
CA GLU A 135 28.83 3.32 -19.62
C GLU A 135 28.78 4.04 -20.97
N GLY A 136 29.08 5.33 -20.96
CA GLY A 136 29.11 6.16 -22.17
C GLY A 136 27.75 6.50 -22.78
N ARG A 137 26.64 6.14 -22.12
CA ARG A 137 25.28 6.41 -22.60
C ARG A 137 24.60 7.53 -21.82
N SER A 138 23.73 8.27 -22.50
CA SER A 138 22.89 9.29 -21.86
C SER A 138 21.80 8.66 -21.00
N PRO A 139 21.26 9.39 -20.02
CA PRO A 139 20.12 8.92 -19.23
C PRO A 139 18.92 8.55 -20.11
N GLU A 140 18.66 9.30 -21.19
CA GLU A 140 17.55 9.08 -22.10
C GLU A 140 17.73 7.76 -22.88
N GLU A 141 18.93 7.47 -23.36
CA GLU A 141 19.22 6.18 -24.06
C GLU A 141 19.03 4.97 -23.14
N ILE A 142 19.45 5.08 -21.86
CA ILE A 142 19.26 4.02 -20.86
C ILE A 142 17.77 3.86 -20.51
N ALA A 143 17.06 4.98 -20.32
CA ALA A 143 15.64 4.99 -19.99
C ALA A 143 14.78 4.44 -21.13
N ASP A 144 15.13 4.71 -22.39
CA ASP A 144 14.46 4.20 -23.57
C ASP A 144 14.53 2.66 -23.64
N GLU A 145 15.73 2.11 -23.45
CA GLU A 145 15.95 0.66 -23.44
C GLU A 145 15.24 -0.02 -22.23
N LEU A 146 15.33 0.59 -21.04
CA LEU A 146 14.63 0.10 -19.85
C LEU A 146 13.11 0.11 -20.05
N ALA A 147 12.56 1.15 -20.67
CA ALA A 147 11.14 1.25 -20.97
C ALA A 147 10.68 0.15 -21.93
N ASP A 148 11.46 -0.13 -22.99
CA ASP A 148 11.19 -1.23 -23.93
C ASP A 148 11.22 -2.58 -23.22
N LEU A 149 12.22 -2.81 -22.35
CA LEU A 149 12.32 -4.02 -21.54
C LEU A 149 11.08 -4.19 -20.65
N TYR A 150 10.64 -3.14 -19.97
CA TYR A 150 9.47 -3.16 -19.08
C TYR A 150 8.16 -3.37 -19.86
N ILE A 151 7.94 -2.65 -20.95
CA ILE A 151 6.76 -2.79 -21.81
C ILE A 151 6.64 -4.23 -22.32
N ALA A 152 7.76 -4.85 -22.71
CA ALA A 152 7.77 -6.23 -23.19
C ALA A 152 7.25 -7.24 -22.14
N GLN A 153 7.45 -6.97 -20.83
CA GLN A 153 7.00 -7.89 -19.76
C GLN A 153 5.47 -8.03 -19.70
N PHE A 154 4.72 -7.02 -20.11
CA PHE A 154 3.26 -7.08 -20.11
C PHE A 154 2.73 -8.04 -21.18
N GLY A 155 3.25 -7.92 -22.40
CA GLY A 155 2.82 -8.72 -23.55
C GLY A 155 3.46 -10.10 -23.71
N GLN A 156 4.45 -10.43 -22.89
CA GLN A 156 5.21 -11.68 -22.97
C GLN A 156 4.31 -12.91 -22.75
N GLN A 157 4.45 -13.94 -23.60
CA GLN A 157 3.61 -15.15 -23.54
C GLN A 157 4.34 -16.37 -23.01
N LYS A 158 5.66 -16.38 -23.05
CA LYS A 158 6.54 -17.51 -22.65
C LYS A 158 7.79 -16.95 -21.96
N GLY A 159 8.45 -17.80 -21.18
CA GLY A 159 9.66 -17.45 -20.46
C GLY A 159 9.35 -17.07 -19.02
N GLU A 160 10.12 -16.17 -18.46
CA GLU A 160 10.06 -15.69 -17.07
C GLU A 160 10.06 -14.16 -17.08
N ILE A 161 9.24 -13.50 -16.25
CA ILE A 161 9.32 -12.04 -16.14
C ILE A 161 10.66 -11.62 -15.54
N ILE A 162 11.30 -10.65 -16.17
CA ILE A 162 12.66 -10.23 -15.81
C ILE A 162 12.71 -9.52 -14.43
N PRO A 163 11.80 -8.63 -14.04
CA PRO A 163 11.92 -7.93 -12.76
C PRO A 163 11.99 -8.86 -11.52
N ALA A 164 11.42 -10.07 -11.63
CA ALA A 164 11.45 -11.08 -10.57
C ALA A 164 12.85 -11.68 -10.29
N ILE A 165 13.86 -11.41 -11.13
CA ILE A 165 15.24 -11.85 -10.86
C ILE A 165 15.84 -11.22 -9.60
N ARG A 166 15.29 -10.10 -9.15
CA ARG A 166 15.72 -9.36 -7.94
C ARG A 166 15.35 -10.06 -6.64
N ALA A 167 14.49 -11.09 -6.68
CA ALA A 167 14.13 -11.87 -5.51
C ALA A 167 15.32 -12.73 -5.00
N PRO A 168 15.35 -13.10 -3.70
CA PRO A 168 16.36 -14.01 -3.16
C PRO A 168 16.45 -15.33 -3.95
N GLU A 169 17.64 -15.91 -4.07
CA GLU A 169 17.88 -17.14 -4.85
C GLU A 169 16.99 -18.31 -4.40
N LYS A 170 16.76 -18.44 -3.10
CA LYS A 170 15.90 -19.49 -2.55
C LYS A 170 14.44 -19.29 -3.00
N ARG A 171 13.93 -18.04 -3.05
CA ARG A 171 12.60 -17.73 -3.58
C ARG A 171 12.48 -18.11 -5.05
N LYS A 172 13.45 -17.72 -5.86
CA LYS A 172 13.49 -18.03 -7.29
C LYS A 172 13.46 -19.53 -7.52
N LYS A 173 14.21 -20.30 -6.74
CA LYS A 173 14.22 -21.78 -6.81
C LYS A 173 12.84 -22.35 -6.48
N ILE A 174 12.21 -21.93 -5.38
CA ILE A 174 10.88 -22.38 -4.98
C ILE A 174 9.86 -22.07 -6.08
N TRP A 175 9.84 -20.85 -6.63
CA TRP A 175 8.91 -20.47 -7.69
C TRP A 175 9.08 -21.30 -8.97
N LYS A 176 10.32 -21.67 -9.31
CA LYS A 176 10.60 -22.57 -10.45
C LYS A 176 10.12 -23.98 -10.18
N GLU A 177 10.42 -24.54 -9.03
CA GLU A 177 10.00 -25.89 -8.62
C GLU A 177 8.48 -26.00 -8.55
N GLN A 178 7.80 -24.98 -8.09
CA GLN A 178 6.32 -24.92 -8.03
C GLN A 178 5.66 -24.49 -9.35
N GLY A 179 6.45 -24.10 -10.36
CA GLY A 179 5.91 -23.62 -11.64
C GLY A 179 5.13 -22.32 -11.58
N VAL A 180 5.36 -21.51 -10.53
CA VAL A 180 4.65 -20.23 -10.30
C VAL A 180 5.43 -18.99 -10.71
N TRP A 181 6.66 -19.11 -11.25
CA TRP A 181 7.32 -17.95 -11.84
C TRP A 181 6.50 -17.44 -13.03
N PRO A 182 6.08 -16.16 -13.03
CA PRO A 182 5.23 -15.64 -14.09
C PRO A 182 5.92 -15.62 -15.45
N ARG A 183 5.16 -15.86 -16.50
CA ARG A 183 5.62 -15.81 -17.89
C ARG A 183 5.53 -14.41 -18.49
N GLY A 184 4.51 -13.68 -18.10
CA GLY A 184 4.22 -12.32 -18.55
C GLY A 184 3.13 -11.72 -17.67
N ILE A 185 3.16 -10.41 -17.45
CA ILE A 185 2.31 -9.75 -16.47
C ILE A 185 0.83 -9.93 -16.83
N ASP A 186 0.41 -9.50 -18.02
CA ASP A 186 -0.99 -9.64 -18.46
C ASP A 186 -1.36 -11.10 -18.75
N ARG A 187 -0.38 -11.92 -19.15
CA ARG A 187 -0.58 -13.31 -19.49
C ARG A 187 -1.17 -14.11 -18.32
N GLU A 188 -0.68 -13.89 -17.11
CA GLU A 188 -1.16 -14.63 -15.96
C GLU A 188 -2.58 -14.21 -15.55
N THR A 189 -2.92 -12.94 -15.67
CA THR A 189 -4.29 -12.45 -15.45
C THR A 189 -5.27 -13.05 -16.46
N VAL A 190 -4.91 -13.13 -17.74
CA VAL A 190 -5.75 -13.75 -18.78
C VAL A 190 -5.97 -15.23 -18.49
N GLU A 191 -4.92 -15.96 -18.08
CA GLU A 191 -5.05 -17.39 -17.78
C GLU A 191 -5.83 -17.63 -16.48
N ALA A 192 -5.71 -16.76 -15.45
CA ALA A 192 -6.52 -16.84 -14.24
C ALA A 192 -8.02 -16.76 -14.55
N LEU A 193 -8.43 -15.87 -15.46
CA LEU A 193 -9.81 -15.76 -15.90
C LEU A 193 -10.25 -16.97 -16.72
N HIS A 194 -9.38 -17.56 -17.56
CA HIS A 194 -9.68 -18.77 -18.33
C HIS A 194 -9.82 -19.99 -17.40
N ARG A 195 -8.84 -20.26 -16.52
CA ARG A 195 -8.90 -21.39 -15.59
C ARG A 195 -10.14 -21.38 -14.71
N THR A 196 -10.63 -20.21 -14.33
CA THR A 196 -11.84 -20.05 -13.52
C THR A 196 -13.13 -20.00 -14.33
N HIS A 197 -13.08 -20.15 -15.64
CA HIS A 197 -14.26 -20.30 -16.52
C HIS A 197 -15.00 -21.61 -16.21
N VAL A 198 -16.31 -21.67 -16.50
CA VAL A 198 -17.09 -22.90 -16.33
C VAL A 198 -16.55 -24.01 -17.23
N GLY A 199 -16.27 -25.17 -16.62
CA GLY A 199 -15.81 -26.36 -17.37
C GLY A 199 -14.30 -26.45 -17.59
N ASP A 200 -13.51 -25.51 -17.09
CA ASP A 200 -12.05 -25.58 -17.14
C ASP A 200 -11.47 -26.23 -15.87
N ASP A 201 -10.66 -25.51 -15.11
CA ASP A 201 -10.01 -26.05 -13.93
C ASP A 201 -11.03 -26.35 -12.82
N GLN A 202 -10.96 -27.54 -12.27
CA GLN A 202 -11.89 -28.04 -11.24
C GLN A 202 -11.17 -28.40 -9.93
N ASP A 203 -9.84 -28.33 -9.92
CA ASP A 203 -9.01 -28.59 -8.75
C ASP A 203 -8.74 -27.27 -8.00
N ALA A 204 -9.17 -27.17 -6.74
CA ALA A 204 -9.05 -25.96 -5.96
C ALA A 204 -7.60 -25.55 -5.72
N GLU A 205 -6.71 -26.50 -5.42
CA GLU A 205 -5.30 -26.25 -5.15
C GLU A 205 -4.58 -25.81 -6.42
N HIS A 206 -4.88 -26.44 -7.56
CA HIS A 206 -4.32 -26.06 -8.84
C HIS A 206 -4.78 -24.67 -9.31
N ILE A 207 -6.04 -24.29 -9.02
CA ILE A 207 -6.54 -22.93 -9.25
C ILE A 207 -5.76 -21.91 -8.38
N LEU A 208 -5.56 -22.23 -7.10
CA LEU A 208 -4.84 -21.38 -6.15
C LEU A 208 -3.35 -21.24 -6.45
N GLN A 209 -2.71 -22.31 -6.98
CA GLN A 209 -1.34 -22.26 -7.48
C GLN A 209 -1.21 -21.21 -8.60
N HIS A 210 -2.18 -21.15 -9.51
CA HIS A 210 -2.17 -20.11 -10.55
C HIS A 210 -2.49 -18.71 -9.99
N ALA A 211 -3.30 -18.61 -8.93
CA ALA A 211 -3.51 -17.34 -8.23
C ALA A 211 -2.20 -16.77 -7.67
N VAL A 212 -1.35 -17.63 -7.08
CA VAL A 212 0.01 -17.26 -6.64
C VAL A 212 0.85 -16.75 -7.82
N LYS A 213 0.83 -17.45 -8.95
CA LYS A 213 1.54 -17.03 -10.16
C LYS A 213 1.08 -15.65 -10.67
N THR A 214 -0.23 -15.41 -10.65
CA THR A 214 -0.83 -14.13 -11.03
C THR A 214 -0.44 -13.01 -10.07
N ALA A 215 -0.43 -13.28 -8.76
CA ALA A 215 0.01 -12.32 -7.76
C ALA A 215 1.51 -11.98 -7.88
N LEU A 216 2.37 -12.97 -8.15
CA LEU A 216 3.80 -12.71 -8.39
C LEU A 216 4.03 -11.85 -9.63
N ALA A 217 3.17 -11.96 -10.67
CA ALA A 217 3.21 -11.08 -11.84
C ALA A 217 2.85 -9.62 -11.48
N ASP A 218 2.02 -9.40 -10.45
CA ASP A 218 1.77 -8.10 -9.88
C ASP A 218 2.99 -7.60 -9.08
N GLY A 219 3.32 -8.26 -7.96
CA GLY A 219 4.29 -7.76 -6.99
C GLY A 219 5.71 -7.60 -7.56
N TRP A 220 6.21 -8.63 -8.24
CA TRP A 220 7.54 -8.63 -8.87
C TRP A 220 7.52 -8.20 -10.33
N GLY A 221 6.38 -7.74 -10.83
CA GLY A 221 6.19 -7.25 -12.20
C GLY A 221 5.57 -5.86 -12.21
N GLY A 222 4.23 -5.78 -12.34
CA GLY A 222 3.52 -4.52 -12.54
C GLY A 222 3.77 -3.47 -11.45
N SER A 223 3.63 -3.84 -10.18
CA SER A 223 3.88 -2.96 -9.03
C SER A 223 5.36 -2.55 -8.92
N MET A 224 6.30 -3.49 -9.17
CA MET A 224 7.74 -3.19 -9.16
C MET A 224 8.10 -2.17 -10.24
N ILE A 225 7.58 -2.35 -11.45
CA ILE A 225 7.76 -1.41 -12.56
C ILE A 225 7.17 -0.04 -12.21
N ALA A 226 5.96 0.01 -11.64
CA ALA A 226 5.34 1.26 -11.23
C ALA A 226 6.21 2.04 -10.25
N THR A 227 6.71 1.38 -9.20
CA THR A 227 7.58 1.99 -8.19
C THR A 227 8.90 2.48 -8.78
N ASP A 228 9.61 1.64 -9.55
CA ASP A 228 10.90 2.01 -10.13
C ASP A 228 10.77 3.19 -11.10
N VAL A 229 9.78 3.16 -11.97
CA VAL A 229 9.58 4.23 -12.97
C VAL A 229 9.10 5.52 -12.33
N SER A 230 8.23 5.45 -11.31
CA SER A 230 7.82 6.65 -10.55
C SER A 230 9.04 7.33 -9.91
N ASP A 231 9.98 6.56 -9.36
CA ASP A 231 11.21 7.11 -8.78
C ASP A 231 12.12 7.72 -9.84
N ILE A 232 12.27 7.08 -10.98
CA ILE A 232 13.08 7.59 -12.10
C ILE A 232 12.53 8.92 -12.61
N LEU A 233 11.21 9.03 -12.82
CA LEU A 233 10.56 10.21 -13.41
C LEU A 233 10.33 11.34 -12.39
N PHE A 234 9.99 11.01 -11.13
CA PHE A 234 9.56 12.00 -10.14
C PHE A 234 10.52 12.18 -8.98
N GLY A 235 11.55 11.34 -8.90
CA GLY A 235 12.58 11.31 -7.86
C GLY A 235 12.29 10.25 -6.80
N THR A 236 13.34 9.55 -6.40
CA THR A 236 13.31 8.62 -5.28
C THR A 236 12.91 9.37 -4.01
N PRO A 237 11.89 8.90 -3.25
CA PRO A 237 11.47 9.57 -2.04
C PRO A 237 12.60 9.66 -0.99
N ALA A 238 12.66 10.81 -0.35
CA ALA A 238 13.49 11.06 0.83
C ALA A 238 12.66 11.79 1.88
N PRO A 239 12.90 11.59 3.18
CA PRO A 239 12.13 12.23 4.23
C PRO A 239 11.93 13.73 4.04
N ILE A 240 10.68 14.15 4.03
CA ILE A 240 10.27 15.55 3.84
C ILE A 240 9.16 15.85 4.85
N LEU A 241 9.01 17.10 5.26
CA LEU A 241 7.89 17.50 6.11
C LEU A 241 6.61 17.61 5.29
N GLY A 242 5.54 16.96 5.75
CA GLY A 242 4.19 17.00 5.17
C GLY A 242 3.14 17.18 6.25
N GLN A 243 1.88 17.25 5.82
CA GLN A 243 0.71 17.34 6.72
C GLN A 243 -0.38 16.37 6.27
N ALA A 244 -1.20 15.90 7.21
CA ALA A 244 -2.34 15.02 6.93
C ALA A 244 -3.59 15.46 7.72
N ASN A 245 -4.74 15.17 7.15
CA ASN A 245 -6.12 15.36 7.61
C ASN A 245 -6.81 16.59 6.99
N LEU A 246 -8.14 16.70 7.16
CA LEU A 246 -9.00 17.70 6.50
C LEU A 246 -8.63 19.16 6.81
N GLY A 247 -8.00 19.43 7.96
CA GLY A 247 -7.52 20.76 8.32
C GLY A 247 -6.43 21.35 7.42
N VAL A 248 -5.94 20.59 6.42
CA VAL A 248 -5.01 21.09 5.41
C VAL A 248 -5.69 21.96 4.34
N LEU A 249 -7.02 21.85 4.20
CA LEU A 249 -7.80 22.72 3.31
C LEU A 249 -7.81 24.17 3.83
N LYS A 250 -7.94 25.15 2.93
CA LYS A 250 -7.85 26.57 3.28
C LYS A 250 -9.02 27.37 2.70
N GLU A 251 -9.59 28.24 3.54
CA GLU A 251 -10.73 29.08 3.14
C GLU A 251 -10.37 30.14 2.09
N ASP A 252 -9.15 30.66 2.12
CA ASP A 252 -8.72 31.77 1.29
C ASP A 252 -7.96 31.33 0.02
N MET A 253 -7.93 30.02 -0.27
CA MET A 253 -7.29 29.43 -1.44
C MET A 253 -8.28 28.57 -2.24
N VAL A 254 -7.99 28.37 -3.51
CA VAL A 254 -8.69 27.37 -4.33
C VAL A 254 -8.19 25.99 -3.90
N ASN A 255 -9.07 25.17 -3.33
CA ASN A 255 -8.70 23.82 -2.91
C ASN A 255 -8.96 22.83 -4.05
N VAL A 256 -7.90 22.17 -4.51
CA VAL A 256 -7.96 21.10 -5.49
C VAL A 256 -7.50 19.81 -4.82
N VAL A 257 -8.38 18.81 -4.81
CA VAL A 257 -8.08 17.48 -4.27
C VAL A 257 -7.79 16.55 -5.43
N VAL A 258 -6.60 15.93 -5.45
CA VAL A 258 -6.26 14.85 -6.39
C VAL A 258 -6.48 13.51 -5.71
N HIS A 259 -7.16 12.57 -6.39
CA HIS A 259 -7.59 11.31 -5.80
C HIS A 259 -7.47 10.17 -6.78
N GLY A 260 -6.89 9.07 -6.33
CA GLY A 260 -6.69 7.84 -7.10
C GLY A 260 -5.35 7.21 -6.82
N HIS A 261 -4.61 6.79 -7.87
CA HIS A 261 -3.44 5.94 -7.69
C HIS A 261 -2.23 6.30 -8.56
N GLU A 262 -2.43 6.83 -9.76
CA GLU A 262 -1.33 7.10 -10.69
C GLU A 262 -0.70 8.48 -10.45
N PRO A 263 0.65 8.57 -10.32
CA PRO A 263 1.32 9.83 -10.07
C PRO A 263 1.46 10.71 -11.32
N THR A 264 1.28 10.17 -12.53
CA THR A 264 1.55 10.87 -13.79
C THR A 264 0.91 12.26 -13.83
N LEU A 265 -0.41 12.35 -13.87
CA LEU A 265 -1.11 13.64 -13.90
C LEU A 265 -0.95 14.44 -12.60
N SER A 266 -1.01 13.79 -11.43
CA SER A 266 -0.92 14.50 -10.15
C SER A 266 0.40 15.25 -9.99
N GLN A 267 1.51 14.68 -10.43
CA GLN A 267 2.82 15.34 -10.44
C GLN A 267 2.83 16.57 -11.37
N MET A 268 2.17 16.50 -12.51
CA MET A 268 2.03 17.64 -13.42
C MET A 268 1.09 18.72 -12.86
N ILE A 269 0.04 18.33 -12.14
CA ILE A 269 -0.81 19.28 -11.42
C ILE A 269 0.00 20.03 -10.34
N VAL A 270 0.87 19.33 -9.60
CA VAL A 270 1.77 19.97 -8.63
C VAL A 270 2.69 20.96 -9.35
N ALA A 271 3.33 20.57 -10.44
CA ALA A 271 4.21 21.46 -11.23
C ALA A 271 3.43 22.69 -11.76
N ALA A 272 2.26 22.46 -12.32
CA ALA A 272 1.40 23.53 -12.88
C ALA A 272 0.88 24.49 -11.80
N SER A 273 0.62 24.02 -10.58
CA SER A 273 0.13 24.87 -9.48
C SER A 273 1.14 25.91 -9.02
N GLN A 274 2.42 25.69 -9.28
CA GLN A 274 3.53 26.59 -8.97
C GLN A 274 3.82 27.58 -10.10
N ASP A 275 3.16 27.44 -11.26
CA ASP A 275 3.34 28.33 -12.39
C ASP A 275 2.81 29.74 -12.04
N PRO A 276 3.61 30.82 -12.26
CA PRO A 276 3.19 32.20 -12.03
C PRO A 276 1.86 32.56 -12.71
N GLU A 277 1.59 32.03 -13.92
CA GLU A 277 0.33 32.25 -14.64
C GLU A 277 -0.87 31.73 -13.81
N ILE A 278 -0.78 30.52 -13.26
CA ILE A 278 -1.85 29.91 -12.49
C ILE A 278 -2.03 30.64 -11.15
N ILE A 279 -0.94 31.03 -10.49
CA ILE A 279 -1.00 31.79 -9.24
C ILE A 279 -1.70 33.15 -9.47
N GLU A 280 -1.34 33.87 -10.52
CA GLU A 280 -1.97 35.15 -10.85
C GLU A 280 -3.44 34.97 -11.31
N TYR A 281 -3.77 33.84 -11.97
CA TYR A 281 -5.12 33.53 -12.34
C TYR A 281 -6.01 33.30 -11.09
N ALA A 282 -5.50 32.59 -10.08
CA ALA A 282 -6.19 32.37 -8.81
C ALA A 282 -6.40 33.68 -8.06
N LYS A 283 -5.39 34.59 -8.03
CA LYS A 283 -5.53 35.91 -7.40
C LYS A 283 -6.56 36.78 -8.08
N LYS A 284 -6.65 36.74 -9.41
CA LYS A 284 -7.69 37.47 -10.17
C LYS A 284 -9.10 36.94 -9.87
N ALA A 285 -9.24 35.65 -9.56
CA ALA A 285 -10.49 35.04 -9.10
C ALA A 285 -10.85 35.36 -7.62
N GLY A 286 -9.96 36.05 -6.88
CA GLY A 286 -10.16 36.47 -5.50
C GLY A 286 -9.57 35.53 -4.45
N ALA A 287 -8.87 34.47 -4.84
CA ALA A 287 -8.17 33.55 -3.93
C ALA A 287 -6.70 34.00 -3.74
N LYS A 288 -6.06 33.57 -2.64
CA LYS A 288 -4.62 33.81 -2.42
C LYS A 288 -3.71 32.96 -3.30
N GLY A 289 -4.22 31.85 -3.82
CA GLY A 289 -3.51 30.88 -4.65
C GLY A 289 -4.28 29.57 -4.74
N VAL A 290 -3.57 28.48 -5.09
CA VAL A 290 -4.10 27.13 -5.14
C VAL A 290 -3.54 26.30 -3.99
N GLN A 291 -4.41 25.67 -3.19
CA GLN A 291 -4.06 24.64 -2.22
C GLN A 291 -4.30 23.27 -2.83
N LEU A 292 -3.23 22.54 -3.07
CA LEU A 292 -3.32 21.15 -3.46
C LEU A 292 -3.36 20.25 -2.21
N SER A 293 -4.12 19.19 -2.29
CA SER A 293 -4.09 18.08 -1.33
C SER A 293 -4.46 16.79 -2.03
N GLY A 294 -4.08 15.66 -1.44
CA GLY A 294 -4.33 14.36 -2.04
C GLY A 294 -5.22 13.46 -1.17
N ILE A 295 -5.77 12.42 -1.79
CA ILE A 295 -6.49 11.30 -1.14
C ILE A 295 -6.00 9.99 -1.74
N CYS A 296 -5.97 8.90 -0.94
CA CYS A 296 -5.51 7.57 -1.34
C CYS A 296 -4.03 7.51 -1.77
N CYS A 297 -3.71 6.66 -2.77
CA CYS A 297 -2.33 6.46 -3.21
C CYS A 297 -1.75 7.68 -3.91
N THR A 298 -2.53 8.40 -4.70
CA THR A 298 -2.10 9.67 -5.30
C THR A 298 -1.64 10.67 -4.24
N ALA A 299 -2.31 10.71 -3.05
CA ALA A 299 -1.83 11.50 -1.93
C ALA A 299 -0.43 11.09 -1.48
N ASN A 300 -0.22 9.78 -1.26
CA ASN A 300 1.08 9.27 -0.81
C ASN A 300 2.20 9.61 -1.80
N GLU A 301 1.92 9.52 -3.11
CA GLU A 301 2.87 9.80 -4.20
C GLU A 301 3.37 11.26 -4.19
N ILE A 302 2.48 12.24 -4.05
CA ILE A 302 2.85 13.66 -4.02
C ILE A 302 3.31 14.14 -2.65
N LEU A 303 2.85 13.49 -1.57
CA LEU A 303 3.27 13.75 -0.21
C LEU A 303 4.73 13.34 -0.01
N MET A 304 5.10 12.09 -0.36
CA MET A 304 6.44 11.57 -0.09
C MET A 304 7.54 12.18 -0.94
N ARG A 305 7.22 12.86 -2.06
CA ARG A 305 8.21 13.50 -2.94
C ARG A 305 8.24 15.02 -2.82
N GLN A 306 7.11 15.67 -2.51
CA GLN A 306 7.01 17.13 -2.52
C GLN A 306 6.38 17.73 -1.26
N GLY A 307 6.01 16.91 -0.27
CA GLY A 307 5.35 17.38 0.96
C GLY A 307 3.94 17.94 0.72
N ILE A 308 3.32 17.67 -0.43
CA ILE A 308 1.93 18.08 -0.69
C ILE A 308 1.02 17.38 0.32
N PRO A 309 0.19 18.12 1.07
CA PRO A 309 -0.56 17.52 2.17
C PRO A 309 -1.59 16.49 1.71
N ALA A 310 -1.81 15.47 2.54
CA ALA A 310 -2.91 14.53 2.37
C ALA A 310 -4.17 15.04 3.07
N ALA A 311 -5.26 15.27 2.34
CA ALA A 311 -6.56 15.59 2.95
C ALA A 311 -7.15 14.39 3.71
N GLY A 312 -6.65 13.19 3.45
CA GLY A 312 -7.01 11.98 4.17
C GLY A 312 -6.82 10.71 3.34
N ASN A 313 -7.40 9.63 3.84
CA ASN A 313 -7.39 8.32 3.22
C ASN A 313 -8.72 8.02 2.47
N PHE A 314 -8.95 6.77 2.07
CA PHE A 314 -10.05 6.37 1.20
C PHE A 314 -11.44 6.94 1.56
N LEU A 315 -11.82 6.92 2.84
CA LEU A 315 -13.15 7.38 3.25
C LEU A 315 -13.28 8.91 3.27
N HIS A 316 -12.17 9.65 3.22
CA HIS A 316 -12.15 11.11 3.18
C HIS A 316 -12.57 11.68 1.82
N GLN A 317 -12.67 10.88 0.75
CA GLN A 317 -13.09 11.37 -0.56
C GLN A 317 -14.49 12.03 -0.53
N GLU A 318 -15.44 11.48 0.24
CA GLU A 318 -16.75 12.11 0.44
C GLU A 318 -16.70 13.21 1.49
N LEU A 319 -15.93 12.99 2.57
CA LEU A 319 -15.82 13.92 3.70
C LEU A 319 -15.17 15.25 3.31
N SER A 320 -14.20 15.23 2.41
CA SER A 320 -13.56 16.45 1.89
C SER A 320 -14.55 17.34 1.11
N ILE A 321 -15.46 16.77 0.33
CA ILE A 321 -16.52 17.51 -0.37
C ILE A 321 -17.51 18.09 0.64
N LEU A 322 -17.84 17.34 1.70
CA LEU A 322 -18.72 17.81 2.77
C LEU A 322 -18.22 19.07 3.48
N THR A 323 -16.91 19.36 3.43
CA THR A 323 -16.38 20.63 3.97
C THR A 323 -16.94 21.85 3.24
N GLY A 324 -17.43 21.70 1.99
CA GLY A 324 -17.88 22.78 1.14
C GLY A 324 -16.76 23.70 0.66
N ALA A 325 -15.49 23.32 0.86
CA ALA A 325 -14.31 24.12 0.56
C ALA A 325 -13.57 23.67 -0.71
N VAL A 326 -13.92 22.51 -1.30
CA VAL A 326 -13.21 21.91 -2.42
C VAL A 326 -13.82 22.38 -3.75
N GLU A 327 -13.04 23.06 -4.60
CA GLU A 327 -13.46 23.52 -5.92
C GLU A 327 -13.52 22.41 -6.95
N ALA A 328 -12.51 21.52 -6.89
CA ALA A 328 -12.46 20.36 -7.77
C ALA A 328 -11.85 19.15 -7.04
N MET A 329 -12.42 17.99 -7.32
CA MET A 329 -11.79 16.70 -7.06
C MET A 329 -11.43 16.07 -8.39
N VAL A 330 -10.12 15.93 -8.63
CA VAL A 330 -9.55 15.35 -9.84
C VAL A 330 -9.28 13.88 -9.58
N VAL A 331 -9.92 13.01 -10.32
CA VAL A 331 -9.86 11.56 -10.12
C VAL A 331 -9.24 10.86 -11.32
N ASP A 332 -8.25 10.03 -11.07
CA ASP A 332 -7.57 9.24 -12.07
C ASP A 332 -8.15 7.82 -12.17
N VAL A 333 -7.59 6.83 -11.47
CA VAL A 333 -8.00 5.42 -11.47
C VAL A 333 -8.09 4.88 -10.05
N GLN A 334 -8.91 3.83 -9.87
CA GLN A 334 -8.99 2.99 -8.66
C GLN A 334 -9.50 3.72 -7.41
N CYS A 335 -10.20 3.00 -6.55
CA CYS A 335 -10.76 3.46 -5.27
C CYS A 335 -11.68 4.69 -5.35
N ILE A 336 -12.20 5.05 -6.51
CA ILE A 336 -13.07 6.20 -6.74
C ILE A 336 -14.52 5.77 -6.56
N MET A 337 -15.23 6.38 -5.60
CA MET A 337 -16.63 6.06 -5.35
C MET A 337 -17.54 6.74 -6.37
N GLN A 338 -18.46 5.98 -6.97
CA GLN A 338 -19.48 6.53 -7.87
C GLN A 338 -20.35 7.60 -7.19
N ALA A 339 -20.53 7.53 -5.87
CA ALA A 339 -21.37 8.45 -5.11
C ALA A 339 -20.86 9.90 -5.07
N LEU A 340 -19.58 10.14 -5.42
CA LEU A 340 -18.97 11.49 -5.40
C LEU A 340 -19.76 12.52 -6.19
N VAL A 341 -20.25 12.16 -7.39
CA VAL A 341 -21.00 13.09 -8.24
C VAL A 341 -22.33 13.50 -7.58
N GLY A 342 -23.12 12.52 -7.10
CA GLY A 342 -24.39 12.82 -6.43
C GLY A 342 -24.22 13.58 -5.12
N LEU A 343 -23.09 13.36 -4.39
CA LEU A 343 -22.76 14.13 -3.20
C LEU A 343 -22.37 15.57 -3.57
N ALA A 344 -21.55 15.73 -4.63
CA ALA A 344 -21.08 17.01 -5.12
C ALA A 344 -22.21 17.92 -5.65
N GLU A 345 -23.36 17.35 -6.08
CA GLU A 345 -24.55 18.13 -6.47
C GLU A 345 -25.12 19.01 -5.33
N ASN A 346 -24.78 18.70 -4.06
CA ASN A 346 -25.19 19.51 -2.91
C ASN A 346 -24.21 20.67 -2.63
N PHE A 347 -23.12 20.75 -3.37
CA PHE A 347 -22.05 21.73 -3.21
C PHE A 347 -21.64 22.31 -4.57
N HIS A 348 -20.59 23.13 -4.58
CA HIS A 348 -20.04 23.68 -5.83
C HIS A 348 -18.95 22.77 -6.43
N THR A 349 -18.50 21.73 -5.73
CA THR A 349 -17.36 20.89 -6.12
C THR A 349 -17.56 20.27 -7.51
N LYS A 350 -16.60 20.45 -8.41
CA LYS A 350 -16.53 19.74 -9.69
C LYS A 350 -15.80 18.41 -9.52
N ILE A 351 -16.42 17.31 -9.98
CA ILE A 351 -15.71 16.03 -10.11
C ILE A 351 -15.16 15.96 -11.54
N ILE A 352 -13.83 15.82 -11.66
CA ILE A 352 -13.12 15.77 -12.95
C ILE A 352 -12.47 14.40 -13.07
N THR A 353 -12.96 13.56 -13.99
CA THR A 353 -12.35 12.27 -14.34
C THR A 353 -11.33 12.47 -15.46
N THR A 354 -10.18 11.78 -15.39
CA THR A 354 -9.06 12.04 -16.30
C THR A 354 -8.59 10.83 -17.10
N SER A 355 -8.85 9.62 -16.60
CA SER A 355 -8.45 8.39 -17.30
C SER A 355 -9.51 7.94 -18.31
N PRO A 356 -9.14 7.48 -19.52
CA PRO A 356 -10.07 6.86 -20.46
C PRO A 356 -10.75 5.60 -19.89
N LYS A 357 -10.16 4.99 -18.87
CA LYS A 357 -10.65 3.80 -18.16
C LYS A 357 -11.70 4.13 -17.09
N VAL A 358 -11.82 5.41 -16.69
CA VAL A 358 -12.66 5.84 -15.56
C VAL A 358 -13.58 6.97 -15.98
N LYS A 359 -14.87 6.68 -16.02
CA LYS A 359 -15.93 7.69 -16.25
C LYS A 359 -17.05 7.53 -15.22
N ILE A 360 -17.50 8.65 -14.69
CA ILE A 360 -18.66 8.71 -13.79
C ILE A 360 -19.72 9.58 -14.46
N LYS A 361 -20.94 9.07 -14.58
CA LYS A 361 -22.04 9.85 -15.17
C LYS A 361 -22.28 11.13 -14.38
N GLY A 362 -22.24 12.28 -15.03
CA GLY A 362 -22.40 13.59 -14.42
C GLY A 362 -21.08 14.29 -14.04
N ALA A 363 -19.95 13.58 -14.06
CA ALA A 363 -18.64 14.20 -13.91
C ALA A 363 -18.19 14.89 -15.20
N THR A 364 -17.36 15.92 -15.07
CA THR A 364 -16.60 16.48 -16.19
C THR A 364 -15.48 15.51 -16.55
N HIS A 365 -15.27 15.23 -17.84
CA HIS A 365 -14.15 14.40 -18.28
C HIS A 365 -13.14 15.24 -19.05
N ILE A 366 -11.89 15.25 -18.58
CA ILE A 366 -10.73 15.87 -19.24
C ILE A 366 -9.69 14.78 -19.36
N GLU A 367 -9.65 14.12 -20.52
CA GLU A 367 -8.80 12.95 -20.75
C GLU A 367 -7.32 13.34 -20.66
N PHE A 368 -6.57 12.60 -19.86
CA PHE A 368 -5.13 12.77 -19.71
C PHE A 368 -4.40 12.18 -20.92
N ASP A 369 -3.37 12.92 -21.37
CA ASP A 369 -2.47 12.58 -22.47
C ASP A 369 -1.08 13.08 -22.04
N GLU A 370 -0.12 12.17 -21.87
CA GLU A 370 1.24 12.49 -21.41
C GLU A 370 1.98 13.45 -22.36
N HIS A 371 1.64 13.43 -23.65
CA HIS A 371 2.20 14.37 -24.63
C HIS A 371 1.74 15.82 -24.42
N LYS A 372 0.70 16.06 -23.60
CA LYS A 372 0.12 17.36 -23.27
C LYS A 372 -0.10 17.55 -21.76
N ALA A 373 0.64 16.82 -20.96
CA ALA A 373 0.36 16.67 -19.54
C ALA A 373 0.34 18.00 -18.77
N LEU A 374 1.31 18.89 -18.99
CA LEU A 374 1.36 20.18 -18.32
C LEU A 374 0.23 21.12 -18.82
N THR A 375 -0.08 21.07 -20.10
CA THR A 375 -1.19 21.80 -20.71
C THR A 375 -2.53 21.37 -20.11
N ILE A 376 -2.76 20.06 -19.97
CA ILE A 376 -3.97 19.48 -19.35
C ILE A 376 -4.03 19.84 -17.86
N ALA A 377 -2.91 19.73 -17.13
CA ALA A 377 -2.85 20.14 -15.74
C ALA A 377 -3.23 21.61 -15.52
N LYS A 378 -2.72 22.51 -16.36
CA LYS A 378 -3.11 23.94 -16.34
C LYS A 378 -4.59 24.14 -16.66
N GLN A 379 -5.15 23.39 -17.62
CA GLN A 379 -6.58 23.43 -17.94
C GLN A 379 -7.42 23.02 -16.72
N ILE A 380 -7.09 21.92 -16.06
CA ILE A 380 -7.77 21.43 -14.85
C ILE A 380 -7.72 22.48 -13.73
N LEU A 381 -6.55 23.09 -13.50
CA LEU A 381 -6.41 24.13 -12.49
C LEU A 381 -7.23 25.38 -12.81
N LYS A 382 -7.28 25.82 -14.07
CA LYS A 382 -8.13 26.96 -14.48
C LYS A 382 -9.61 26.65 -14.29
N GLU A 383 -10.08 25.46 -14.66
CA GLU A 383 -11.45 24.99 -14.40
C GLU A 383 -11.80 24.99 -12.90
N SER A 384 -10.82 24.63 -12.06
CA SER A 384 -10.98 24.64 -10.60
C SER A 384 -11.04 26.08 -10.08
N ILE A 385 -10.16 26.94 -10.52
CA ILE A 385 -10.11 28.36 -10.14
C ILE A 385 -11.39 29.09 -10.55
N ASP A 386 -11.92 28.85 -11.76
CA ASP A 386 -13.18 29.44 -12.23
C ASP A 386 -14.38 29.04 -11.36
N ASN A 387 -14.28 27.93 -10.65
CA ASN A 387 -15.32 27.44 -9.74
C ASN A 387 -15.26 28.08 -8.35
N TYR A 388 -14.17 28.75 -7.99
CA TYR A 388 -14.01 29.41 -6.66
C TYR A 388 -15.13 30.40 -6.34
N LYS A 389 -15.60 31.16 -7.32
CA LYS A 389 -16.72 32.10 -7.18
C LYS A 389 -18.06 31.47 -6.75
N ASN A 390 -18.19 30.16 -6.95
CA ASN A 390 -19.41 29.41 -6.65
C ASN A 390 -19.37 28.80 -5.23
N ARG A 391 -18.26 28.97 -4.49
CA ARG A 391 -18.10 28.47 -3.12
C ARG A 391 -19.17 29.06 -2.20
N GLY A 392 -19.88 28.17 -1.51
CA GLY A 392 -20.88 28.50 -0.52
C GLY A 392 -20.30 28.55 0.90
N LYS A 393 -21.11 28.16 1.88
CA LYS A 393 -20.69 28.07 3.28
C LYS A 393 -19.76 26.87 3.47
N THR A 394 -18.59 27.12 4.04
CA THR A 394 -17.59 26.12 4.37
C THR A 394 -17.66 25.69 5.84
N GLN A 395 -17.14 24.50 6.11
CA GLN A 395 -16.85 24.01 7.46
C GLN A 395 -15.64 23.09 7.34
N ILE A 396 -14.46 23.65 7.58
CA ILE A 396 -13.19 22.91 7.50
C ILE A 396 -12.83 22.51 8.94
N PRO A 397 -12.69 21.21 9.25
CA PRO A 397 -12.17 20.77 10.54
C PRO A 397 -10.80 21.37 10.83
N SER A 398 -10.49 21.58 12.10
CA SER A 398 -9.18 22.12 12.49
C SER A 398 -8.08 21.05 12.51
N ASP A 399 -8.47 19.79 12.62
CA ASP A 399 -7.56 18.68 12.86
C ASP A 399 -6.66 18.42 11.66
N LYS A 400 -5.38 18.54 11.90
CA LYS A 400 -4.28 18.19 11.00
C LYS A 400 -3.04 17.93 11.82
N GLU A 401 -2.22 16.99 11.34
CA GLU A 401 -0.97 16.62 11.98
C GLU A 401 0.19 16.74 11.00
N ASP A 402 1.36 17.11 11.50
CA ASP A 402 2.61 17.05 10.74
C ASP A 402 3.11 15.60 10.68
N LEU A 403 3.83 15.26 9.62
CA LEU A 403 4.45 13.95 9.46
C LEU A 403 5.72 14.03 8.61
N ILE A 404 6.55 12.99 8.71
CA ILE A 404 7.74 12.82 7.88
C ILE A 404 7.56 11.58 7.00
N PRO A 405 7.05 11.72 5.77
CA PRO A 405 6.94 10.63 4.79
C PRO A 405 8.23 10.49 3.96
N GLY A 406 8.32 9.44 3.14
CA GLY A 406 9.32 9.31 2.09
C GLY A 406 10.51 8.42 2.46
N PHE A 407 10.32 7.39 3.29
CA PHE A 407 11.35 6.42 3.60
C PHE A 407 11.46 5.35 2.51
N SER A 408 12.12 5.70 1.39
CA SER A 408 12.47 4.70 0.36
C SER A 408 13.52 3.72 0.89
N HIS A 409 13.65 2.54 0.27
CA HIS A 409 14.67 1.57 0.66
C HIS A 409 16.09 2.13 0.43
N GLU A 410 16.31 2.94 -0.60
CA GLU A 410 17.58 3.62 -0.84
C GLU A 410 17.91 4.62 0.28
N TYR A 411 16.90 5.37 0.74
CA TYR A 411 17.13 6.33 1.81
C TYR A 411 17.36 5.67 3.16
N ILE A 412 16.61 4.61 3.49
CA ILE A 412 16.83 3.82 4.70
C ILE A 412 18.26 3.26 4.71
N ASN A 413 18.68 2.68 3.60
CA ASN A 413 20.04 2.16 3.43
C ASN A 413 21.11 3.27 3.62
N TYR A 414 20.88 4.45 3.00
CA TYR A 414 21.75 5.62 3.16
C TYR A 414 21.83 6.13 4.61
N MET A 415 20.71 6.25 5.30
CA MET A 415 20.67 6.70 6.70
C MET A 415 21.43 5.77 7.64
N LEU A 416 21.32 4.47 7.43
CA LEU A 416 21.96 3.46 8.27
C LEU A 416 23.47 3.41 8.09
N GLY A 417 23.99 3.69 6.89
CA GLY A 417 25.41 3.50 6.58
C GLY A 417 26.15 4.69 5.98
N GLY A 418 25.43 5.75 5.59
CA GLY A 418 25.99 6.91 4.84
C GLY A 418 26.45 6.53 3.44
N SER A 419 26.97 7.53 2.68
CA SER A 419 27.33 7.39 1.27
C SER A 419 28.45 6.38 0.95
N TYR A 420 29.30 6.07 1.93
CA TYR A 420 30.44 5.17 1.72
C TYR A 420 30.25 3.75 2.25
N ARG A 421 29.21 3.53 3.08
CA ARG A 421 28.93 2.26 3.75
C ARG A 421 27.43 1.98 3.81
N SER A 422 26.69 2.43 2.80
CA SER A 422 25.24 2.13 2.70
C SER A 422 25.01 0.64 2.88
N SER A 423 24.27 0.27 3.94
CA SER A 423 24.09 -1.11 4.34
C SER A 423 22.92 -1.22 5.31
N PHE A 424 22.19 -2.32 5.26
CA PHE A 424 21.17 -2.66 6.25
C PHE A 424 21.76 -3.25 7.54
N ARG A 425 23.08 -3.38 7.65
CA ARG A 425 23.74 -3.98 8.82
C ARG A 425 23.31 -3.37 10.15
N PRO A 426 23.22 -2.05 10.35
CA PRO A 426 22.75 -1.48 11.61
C PRO A 426 21.32 -1.88 11.97
N LEU A 427 20.42 -2.03 10.99
CA LEU A 427 19.07 -2.53 11.21
C LEU A 427 19.11 -4.00 11.64
N ASN A 428 19.87 -4.84 10.91
CA ASN A 428 20.03 -6.25 11.27
C ASN A 428 20.62 -6.40 12.68
N ASP A 429 21.62 -5.61 13.03
CA ASP A 429 22.23 -5.61 14.36
C ASP A 429 21.24 -5.18 15.45
N ALA A 430 20.39 -4.19 15.19
CA ALA A 430 19.35 -3.78 16.12
C ALA A 430 18.30 -4.89 16.33
N VAL A 431 17.93 -5.61 15.27
CA VAL A 431 17.03 -6.78 15.37
C VAL A 431 17.73 -7.94 16.09
N MET A 432 18.97 -8.27 15.75
CA MET A 432 19.73 -9.36 16.37
C MET A 432 19.98 -9.12 17.86
N SER A 433 20.29 -7.89 18.25
CA SER A 433 20.48 -7.52 19.65
C SER A 433 19.20 -7.49 20.48
N GLY A 434 18.03 -7.45 19.85
CA GLY A 434 16.70 -7.33 20.49
C GLY A 434 16.28 -5.91 20.81
N ARG A 435 17.02 -4.87 20.39
CA ARG A 435 16.55 -3.47 20.46
C ARG A 435 15.30 -3.27 19.61
N ILE A 436 15.28 -3.88 18.44
CA ILE A 436 14.08 -4.05 17.63
C ILE A 436 13.69 -5.52 17.76
N ARG A 437 12.50 -5.79 18.31
CA ARG A 437 11.99 -7.16 18.46
C ARG A 437 11.75 -7.80 17.09
N GLY A 438 11.20 -7.02 16.15
CA GLY A 438 10.92 -7.42 14.78
C GLY A 438 10.31 -6.27 14.01
N VAL A 439 9.81 -6.55 12.82
CA VAL A 439 9.21 -5.53 11.93
C VAL A 439 7.77 -5.91 11.58
N ALA A 440 6.86 -4.94 11.63
CA ALA A 440 5.50 -5.10 11.14
C ALA A 440 5.23 -4.12 9.99
N ALA A 441 4.77 -4.66 8.86
CA ALA A 441 4.28 -3.86 7.75
C ALA A 441 2.75 -3.71 7.87
N ILE A 442 2.27 -2.54 8.32
CA ILE A 442 0.83 -2.27 8.47
C ILE A 442 0.35 -1.48 7.26
N VAL A 443 -0.38 -2.15 6.38
CA VAL A 443 -0.70 -1.64 5.05
C VAL A 443 -2.19 -1.77 4.74
N GLY A 444 -2.61 -1.28 3.59
CA GLY A 444 -3.94 -1.52 3.05
C GLY A 444 -4.89 -0.34 3.15
N CYS A 445 -6.18 -0.66 3.10
CA CYS A 445 -7.27 0.27 2.85
C CYS A 445 -7.95 0.72 4.15
N ASN A 446 -9.10 1.42 3.99
CA ASN A 446 -10.11 1.59 5.04
C ASN A 446 -11.40 0.92 4.60
N ASN A 447 -12.15 0.38 5.55
CA ASN A 447 -13.42 -0.28 5.32
C ASN A 447 -14.53 0.41 6.11
N PRO A 448 -15.58 0.97 5.47
CA PRO A 448 -16.65 1.66 6.19
C PRO A 448 -17.52 0.74 7.08
N ARG A 449 -17.31 -0.57 7.01
CA ARG A 449 -17.99 -1.55 7.89
C ARG A 449 -17.32 -1.71 9.25
N THR A 450 -16.06 -1.28 9.36
CA THR A 450 -15.32 -1.17 10.62
C THR A 450 -15.36 0.29 11.11
N GLN A 451 -14.85 0.56 12.28
CA GLN A 451 -14.55 1.92 12.72
C GLN A 451 -13.28 2.38 11.98
N GLN A 452 -13.42 3.35 11.09
CA GLN A 452 -12.31 3.86 10.27
C GLN A 452 -11.10 4.22 11.12
N ASP A 453 -9.93 3.82 10.68
CA ASP A 453 -8.60 4.08 11.26
C ASP A 453 -8.34 3.42 12.62
N TRP A 454 -9.35 2.89 13.29
CA TRP A 454 -9.19 2.37 14.64
C TRP A 454 -8.32 1.11 14.68
N LEU A 455 -8.58 0.14 13.80
CA LEU A 455 -7.79 -1.10 13.77
C LEU A 455 -6.33 -0.84 13.38
N HIS A 456 -6.09 -0.01 12.35
CA HIS A 456 -4.74 0.38 11.95
C HIS A 456 -3.97 0.97 13.14
N THR A 457 -4.53 2.00 13.76
CA THR A 457 -3.85 2.77 14.80
C THR A 457 -3.74 2.03 16.14
N TYR A 458 -4.72 1.18 16.46
CA TYR A 458 -4.67 0.33 17.64
C TYR A 458 -3.55 -0.69 17.54
N VAL A 459 -3.48 -1.43 16.43
CA VAL A 459 -2.45 -2.45 16.19
C VAL A 459 -1.06 -1.81 16.12
N THR A 460 -0.91 -0.69 15.40
CA THR A 460 0.35 0.07 15.35
C THR A 460 0.82 0.45 16.75
N ARG A 461 -0.04 1.05 17.56
CA ARG A 461 0.31 1.49 18.92
C ARG A 461 0.76 0.35 19.82
N GLU A 462 0.03 -0.76 19.81
CA GLU A 462 0.36 -1.88 20.69
C GLU A 462 1.64 -2.60 20.25
N LEU A 463 1.92 -2.70 18.95
CA LEU A 463 3.18 -3.26 18.45
C LEU A 463 4.39 -2.36 18.74
N LEU A 464 4.24 -1.03 18.62
CA LEU A 464 5.30 -0.07 18.98
C LEU A 464 5.74 -0.19 20.44
N LYS A 465 4.79 -0.43 21.35
CA LYS A 465 5.10 -0.67 22.79
C LYS A 465 5.93 -1.93 23.04
N GLN A 466 5.95 -2.85 22.08
CA GLN A 466 6.65 -4.13 22.14
C GLN A 466 7.98 -4.12 21.35
N ASP A 467 8.54 -2.93 21.12
CA ASP A 467 9.77 -2.73 20.32
C ASP A 467 9.70 -3.28 18.89
N VAL A 468 8.50 -3.33 18.30
CA VAL A 468 8.32 -3.69 16.89
C VAL A 468 8.39 -2.42 16.05
N LEU A 469 9.35 -2.35 15.13
CA LEU A 469 9.40 -1.26 14.13
C LEU A 469 8.26 -1.41 13.14
N VAL A 470 7.53 -0.32 12.90
CA VAL A 470 6.40 -0.34 11.96
C VAL A 470 6.78 0.37 10.66
N VAL A 471 6.46 -0.26 9.53
CA VAL A 471 6.54 0.34 8.20
C VAL A 471 5.14 0.38 7.59
N GLU A 472 4.77 1.46 6.92
CA GLU A 472 3.40 1.65 6.44
C GLU A 472 3.34 2.17 5.01
N THR A 473 2.29 1.79 4.30
CA THR A 473 1.94 2.28 2.97
C THR A 473 0.44 2.56 2.84
N GLY A 474 0.08 3.34 1.83
CA GLY A 474 -1.32 3.55 1.43
C GLY A 474 -2.17 4.23 2.51
N CYS A 475 -3.42 3.75 2.67
CA CYS A 475 -4.37 4.36 3.61
C CYS A 475 -4.02 4.12 5.08
N GLY A 476 -3.35 3.01 5.40
CA GLY A 476 -2.84 2.72 6.75
C GLY A 476 -1.84 3.77 7.22
N ALA A 477 -0.90 4.16 6.36
CA ALA A 477 0.09 5.19 6.66
C ALA A 477 -0.57 6.56 6.98
N ILE A 478 -1.63 6.93 6.26
CA ILE A 478 -2.37 8.18 6.55
C ILE A 478 -3.17 8.07 7.85
N ALA A 479 -3.67 6.86 8.22
CA ALA A 479 -4.32 6.66 9.51
C ALA A 479 -3.36 6.94 10.67
N SER A 480 -2.15 6.39 10.64
CA SER A 480 -1.11 6.63 11.65
C SER A 480 -0.56 8.06 11.61
N ALA A 481 -0.46 8.67 10.42
CA ALA A 481 -0.05 10.06 10.25
C ALA A 481 -0.94 11.02 11.05
N LYS A 482 -2.26 10.82 11.00
CA LYS A 482 -3.24 11.65 11.72
C LYS A 482 -3.17 11.55 13.25
N LEU A 483 -2.41 10.61 13.79
CA LEU A 483 -2.14 10.45 15.23
C LEU A 483 -0.74 10.85 15.65
N GLY A 484 0.07 11.39 14.73
CA GLY A 484 1.42 11.86 15.00
C GLY A 484 2.48 10.76 15.15
N TYR A 485 2.18 9.50 14.77
CA TYR A 485 3.18 8.40 14.87
C TYR A 485 4.31 8.53 13.84
N LEU A 486 4.12 9.31 12.77
CA LEU A 486 5.13 9.56 11.74
C LEU A 486 5.97 10.81 12.02
N LEU A 487 5.96 11.31 13.27
CA LEU A 487 6.85 12.36 13.77
C LEU A 487 7.82 11.76 14.78
N GLY A 488 9.08 12.21 14.77
CA GLY A 488 10.11 11.71 15.67
C GLY A 488 9.75 11.89 17.15
N GLU A 489 9.68 13.13 17.61
CA GLU A 489 9.51 13.43 19.04
C GLU A 489 8.14 12.98 19.59
N ALA A 490 7.06 13.24 18.88
CA ALA A 490 5.70 12.94 19.34
C ALA A 490 5.35 11.44 19.37
N GLY A 491 6.02 10.64 18.54
CA GLY A 491 5.84 9.19 18.49
C GLY A 491 6.66 8.43 19.53
N LEU A 492 7.85 8.95 19.90
CA LEU A 492 8.83 8.22 20.71
C LEU A 492 8.44 8.02 22.19
N ASP A 493 7.52 8.81 22.71
CA ASP A 493 7.02 8.60 24.11
C ASP A 493 6.07 7.40 24.24
N LYS A 494 5.69 6.79 23.10
CA LYS A 494 4.69 5.72 23.05
C LYS A 494 5.26 4.37 22.65
N VAL A 495 6.57 4.28 22.49
CA VAL A 495 7.25 3.07 22.01
C VAL A 495 8.00 2.37 23.14
N GLY A 496 8.38 1.11 22.89
CA GLY A 496 9.24 0.38 23.81
C GLY A 496 10.64 1.00 23.87
N PRO A 497 11.40 0.70 24.95
CA PRO A 497 12.69 1.37 25.21
C PRO A 497 13.77 1.04 24.18
N GLY A 498 13.78 -0.19 23.62
CA GLY A 498 14.76 -0.59 22.63
C GLY A 498 14.56 0.09 21.28
N LEU A 499 13.31 0.16 20.81
CA LEU A 499 12.96 0.87 19.58
C LEU A 499 13.20 2.37 19.73
N LYS A 500 12.88 2.95 20.92
CA LYS A 500 13.16 4.36 21.22
C LYS A 500 14.62 4.70 21.04
N GLU A 501 15.51 3.91 21.65
CA GLU A 501 16.97 4.06 21.53
C GLU A 501 17.44 4.09 20.05
N VAL A 502 16.93 3.15 19.24
CA VAL A 502 17.30 3.08 17.82
C VAL A 502 16.79 4.29 17.05
N CYS A 503 15.53 4.68 17.24
CA CYS A 503 14.93 5.83 16.57
C CYS A 503 15.65 7.14 16.92
N GLU A 504 15.99 7.36 18.19
CA GLU A 504 16.74 8.54 18.65
C GLU A 504 18.16 8.56 18.09
N ALA A 505 18.85 7.41 18.07
CA ALA A 505 20.21 7.30 17.55
C ALA A 505 20.32 7.59 16.05
N ILE A 506 19.29 7.20 15.26
CA ILE A 506 19.28 7.37 13.81
C ILE A 506 18.58 8.68 13.42
N GLY A 507 17.68 9.20 14.25
CA GLY A 507 16.82 10.36 13.95
C GLY A 507 15.63 10.03 13.05
N ILE A 508 14.97 8.88 13.27
CA ILE A 508 13.80 8.43 12.52
C ILE A 508 12.56 8.37 13.42
N PRO A 509 11.35 8.52 12.85
CA PRO A 509 10.11 8.21 13.56
C PRO A 509 9.97 6.70 13.78
N PRO A 510 9.14 6.26 14.74
CA PRO A 510 8.92 4.85 15.01
C PRO A 510 8.04 4.14 13.97
N VAL A 511 7.36 4.91 13.12
CA VAL A 511 6.59 4.44 11.97
C VAL A 511 7.16 5.07 10.71
N LEU A 512 7.56 4.24 9.75
CA LEU A 512 8.16 4.68 8.49
C LEU A 512 7.14 4.65 7.36
N HIS A 513 6.81 5.80 6.80
CA HIS A 513 5.96 5.89 5.60
C HIS A 513 6.78 5.55 4.36
N MET A 514 6.46 4.43 3.71
CA MET A 514 7.22 3.91 2.57
C MET A 514 6.57 4.20 1.20
N GLY A 515 5.35 4.73 1.18
CA GLY A 515 4.70 5.12 -0.07
C GLY A 515 3.26 4.67 -0.26
N SER A 516 2.88 4.45 -1.51
CA SER A 516 1.56 4.04 -1.95
C SER A 516 1.38 2.51 -1.94
N CYS A 517 0.23 2.01 -2.45
CA CYS A 517 -0.04 0.57 -2.48
C CYS A 517 0.96 -0.22 -3.37
N VAL A 518 1.37 0.32 -4.52
CA VAL A 518 2.39 -0.33 -5.35
C VAL A 518 3.76 -0.37 -4.66
N ASP A 519 4.03 0.58 -3.76
CA ASP A 519 5.27 0.68 -3.00
C ASP A 519 5.42 -0.38 -1.90
N ASN A 520 4.46 -1.30 -1.72
CA ASN A 520 4.71 -2.53 -0.96
C ASN A 520 5.89 -3.33 -1.55
N THR A 521 6.22 -3.11 -2.82
CA THR A 521 7.45 -3.63 -3.46
C THR A 521 8.73 -3.08 -2.83
N ARG A 522 8.70 -1.87 -2.24
CA ARG A 522 9.82 -1.33 -1.46
C ARG A 522 10.06 -2.17 -0.20
N ILE A 523 8.99 -2.64 0.45
CA ILE A 523 9.07 -3.52 1.62
C ILE A 523 9.70 -4.85 1.22
N LEU A 524 9.28 -5.45 0.09
CA LEU A 524 9.92 -6.66 -0.43
C LEU A 524 11.40 -6.43 -0.77
N THR A 525 11.75 -5.28 -1.33
CA THR A 525 13.14 -4.93 -1.64
C THR A 525 13.96 -4.78 -0.35
N VAL A 526 13.42 -4.13 0.69
CA VAL A 526 14.07 -4.05 2.02
C VAL A 526 14.29 -5.44 2.58
N LEU A 527 13.28 -6.32 2.58
CA LEU A 527 13.42 -7.70 3.08
C LEU A 527 14.48 -8.48 2.31
N THR A 528 14.56 -8.33 0.98
CA THR A 528 15.61 -8.93 0.16
C THR A 528 16.99 -8.43 0.59
N GLN A 529 17.17 -7.11 0.74
CA GLN A 529 18.45 -6.52 1.12
C GLN A 529 18.85 -6.83 2.58
N VAL A 530 17.89 -6.96 3.48
CA VAL A 530 18.10 -7.42 4.87
C VAL A 530 18.63 -8.85 4.88
N VAL A 531 18.09 -9.74 4.03
CA VAL A 531 18.59 -11.10 3.85
C VAL A 531 20.00 -11.11 3.26
N GLU A 532 20.25 -10.34 2.20
CA GLU A 532 21.57 -10.21 1.56
C GLU A 532 22.65 -9.67 2.51
N GLU A 533 22.29 -8.76 3.42
CA GLU A 533 23.19 -8.22 4.44
C GLU A 533 23.65 -9.30 5.46
N GLY A 534 22.81 -10.30 5.68
CA GLY A 534 23.10 -11.45 6.54
C GLY A 534 22.79 -11.24 8.02
N GLY A 535 22.74 -12.37 8.74
CA GLY A 535 22.45 -12.42 10.19
C GLY A 535 20.97 -12.60 10.52
N LEU A 536 20.07 -12.42 9.56
CA LEU A 536 18.62 -12.65 9.72
C LEU A 536 18.10 -13.73 8.77
N GLY A 537 18.92 -14.75 8.51
CA GLY A 537 18.60 -15.86 7.63
C GLY A 537 19.14 -15.70 6.22
N ASP A 538 18.75 -16.62 5.34
CA ASP A 538 19.13 -16.69 3.92
C ASP A 538 17.93 -16.51 2.98
N ASP A 539 16.75 -16.21 3.56
CA ASP A 539 15.51 -15.99 2.82
C ASP A 539 14.48 -15.17 3.63
N ILE A 540 13.53 -14.55 2.95
CA ILE A 540 12.50 -13.68 3.54
C ILE A 540 11.67 -14.41 4.59
N ASP A 541 11.38 -15.71 4.41
CA ASP A 541 10.60 -16.51 5.36
C ASP A 541 11.26 -16.71 6.73
N GLN A 542 12.54 -16.36 6.87
CA GLN A 542 13.27 -16.45 8.12
C GLN A 542 13.33 -15.12 8.88
N VAL A 543 13.11 -14.01 8.20
CA VAL A 543 13.15 -12.67 8.82
C VAL A 543 12.03 -12.53 9.84
N PRO A 544 12.27 -11.99 11.07
CA PRO A 544 11.24 -11.73 12.05
C PRO A 544 10.36 -10.53 11.65
N ALA A 545 9.53 -10.75 10.64
CA ALA A 545 8.67 -9.73 10.03
C ALA A 545 7.28 -10.28 9.72
N VAL A 546 6.25 -9.42 9.81
CA VAL A 546 4.84 -9.74 9.54
C VAL A 546 4.19 -8.62 8.74
N GLY A 547 3.37 -8.98 7.75
CA GLY A 547 2.50 -8.04 7.05
C GLY A 547 1.08 -8.04 7.64
N LEU A 548 0.48 -6.87 7.82
CA LEU A 548 -0.88 -6.73 8.35
C LEU A 548 -1.72 -5.80 7.47
N ALA A 549 -2.98 -6.19 7.24
CA ALA A 549 -3.97 -5.36 6.57
C ALA A 549 -5.27 -5.30 7.41
N PRO A 550 -5.29 -4.52 8.51
CA PRO A 550 -6.38 -4.56 9.49
C PRO A 550 -7.74 -4.14 8.94
N GLU A 551 -7.79 -3.18 8.03
CA GLU A 551 -9.03 -2.62 7.46
C GLU A 551 -9.15 -2.84 5.94
N TRP A 552 -8.62 -3.93 5.43
CA TRP A 552 -8.65 -4.20 4.00
C TRP A 552 -10.05 -4.18 3.38
N MET A 553 -10.17 -3.79 2.11
CA MET A 553 -11.45 -3.85 1.37
C MET A 553 -11.29 -4.16 -0.12
N SER A 554 -10.13 -3.88 -0.70
CA SER A 554 -9.90 -3.99 -2.15
C SER A 554 -9.32 -5.34 -2.55
N GLU A 555 -9.65 -5.80 -3.73
CA GLU A 555 -9.01 -6.96 -4.39
C GLU A 555 -7.49 -6.79 -4.52
N LYS A 556 -7.00 -5.56 -4.61
CA LYS A 556 -5.56 -5.26 -4.61
C LYS A 556 -4.88 -5.75 -3.33
N ALA A 557 -5.54 -5.64 -2.17
CA ALA A 557 -5.01 -6.16 -0.93
C ALA A 557 -4.79 -7.68 -0.98
N LEU A 558 -5.72 -8.42 -1.60
CA LEU A 558 -5.58 -9.87 -1.80
C LEU A 558 -4.42 -10.23 -2.74
N ALA A 559 -4.23 -9.46 -3.82
CA ALA A 559 -3.09 -9.64 -4.71
C ALA A 559 -1.76 -9.36 -3.99
N ILE A 560 -1.68 -8.24 -3.25
CA ILE A 560 -0.52 -7.86 -2.44
C ILE A 560 -0.19 -8.94 -1.40
N ALA A 561 -1.18 -9.37 -0.60
CA ALA A 561 -0.97 -10.41 0.38
C ALA A 561 -0.45 -11.70 -0.25
N THR A 562 -1.03 -12.11 -1.38
CA THR A 562 -0.65 -13.35 -2.05
C THR A 562 0.78 -13.31 -2.57
N TYR A 563 1.24 -12.20 -3.18
CA TYR A 563 2.64 -12.13 -3.59
C TYR A 563 3.62 -12.00 -2.41
N CYS A 564 3.22 -11.34 -1.32
CA CYS A 564 4.02 -11.31 -0.10
C CYS A 564 4.17 -12.71 0.51
N VAL A 565 3.07 -13.48 0.60
CA VAL A 565 3.08 -14.88 1.06
C VAL A 565 3.95 -15.76 0.17
N ALA A 566 3.79 -15.65 -1.15
CA ALA A 566 4.63 -16.37 -2.11
C ALA A 566 6.12 -15.98 -2.02
N SER A 567 6.40 -14.80 -1.49
CA SER A 567 7.75 -14.32 -1.20
C SER A 567 8.25 -14.73 0.20
N GLY A 568 7.47 -15.48 0.98
CA GLY A 568 7.85 -16.02 2.27
C GLY A 568 7.31 -15.26 3.48
N ALA A 569 6.50 -14.21 3.29
CA ALA A 569 5.98 -13.41 4.41
C ALA A 569 4.72 -14.02 5.03
N TYR A 570 4.59 -13.92 6.35
CA TYR A 570 3.31 -14.12 7.02
C TYR A 570 2.46 -12.85 6.88
N VAL A 571 1.22 -12.99 6.43
CA VAL A 571 0.29 -11.86 6.27
C VAL A 571 -1.01 -12.12 7.03
N ILE A 572 -1.45 -11.13 7.81
CA ILE A 572 -2.69 -11.18 8.59
C ILE A 572 -3.65 -10.10 8.10
N PHE A 573 -4.87 -10.53 7.78
CA PHE A 573 -5.98 -9.63 7.45
C PHE A 573 -6.94 -9.48 8.63
N GLY A 574 -7.39 -8.26 8.89
CA GLY A 574 -8.54 -8.03 9.76
C GLY A 574 -9.86 -8.42 9.08
N GLY A 575 -10.91 -8.57 9.88
CA GLY A 575 -12.23 -8.91 9.36
C GLY A 575 -12.41 -10.38 8.98
N ALA A 576 -13.57 -10.69 8.40
CA ALA A 576 -13.90 -12.06 8.03
C ALA A 576 -13.22 -12.48 6.72
N SER A 577 -12.80 -13.74 6.65
CA SER A 577 -12.27 -14.34 5.44
C SER A 577 -13.33 -14.40 4.33
N PRO A 578 -13.00 -14.01 3.08
CA PRO A 578 -13.92 -14.15 1.93
C PRO A 578 -14.10 -15.60 1.48
N VAL A 579 -13.39 -16.53 2.09
CA VAL A 579 -13.42 -17.98 1.81
C VAL A 579 -13.66 -18.82 3.07
N SER A 580 -14.26 -18.23 4.11
CA SER A 580 -14.47 -18.88 5.40
C SER A 580 -15.55 -19.97 5.42
N GLY A 581 -16.39 -20.05 4.39
CA GLY A 581 -17.54 -20.95 4.45
C GLY A 581 -18.57 -20.59 5.55
N MET A 582 -19.43 -21.52 5.92
CA MET A 582 -20.34 -21.39 7.08
C MET A 582 -19.80 -22.20 8.27
N PRO A 583 -19.30 -21.56 9.34
CA PRO A 583 -18.63 -22.25 10.46
C PRO A 583 -19.46 -23.36 11.12
N ASP A 584 -20.79 -23.18 11.18
CA ASP A 584 -21.70 -24.10 11.89
C ASP A 584 -22.13 -25.33 11.06
N ARG A 585 -21.74 -25.45 9.81
CA ARG A 585 -22.31 -26.46 8.89
C ARG A 585 -21.30 -27.25 8.06
N MET A 586 -20.01 -26.95 8.14
CA MET A 586 -19.03 -27.47 7.19
C MET A 586 -17.68 -27.72 7.86
N SER A 587 -17.63 -28.64 8.80
CA SER A 587 -16.40 -29.04 9.51
C SER A 587 -15.30 -29.65 8.60
N ASP A 588 -15.64 -30.02 7.34
CA ASP A 588 -14.72 -30.64 6.40
C ASP A 588 -14.41 -29.73 5.18
N SER A 589 -14.92 -28.49 5.11
CA SER A 589 -14.82 -27.62 3.92
C SER A 589 -13.91 -26.41 4.08
N ASP A 590 -12.97 -26.45 4.99
CA ASP A 590 -11.96 -25.40 5.14
C ASP A 590 -10.72 -25.65 4.24
N ILE A 591 -10.88 -26.44 3.15
CA ILE A 591 -9.76 -26.81 2.27
C ILE A 591 -9.07 -25.57 1.75
N VAL A 592 -9.81 -24.58 1.22
CA VAL A 592 -9.22 -23.34 0.65
C VAL A 592 -8.58 -22.51 1.75
N LEU A 593 -9.27 -22.30 2.87
CA LEU A 593 -8.73 -21.53 3.99
C LEU A 593 -7.47 -22.18 4.57
N LYS A 594 -7.50 -23.51 4.76
CA LYS A 594 -6.35 -24.28 5.23
C LYS A 594 -5.20 -24.28 4.22
N HIS A 595 -5.50 -24.34 2.93
CA HIS A 595 -4.48 -24.29 1.89
C HIS A 595 -3.75 -22.93 1.84
N ILE A 596 -4.47 -21.80 1.96
CA ILE A 596 -3.84 -20.46 1.95
C ILE A 596 -3.09 -20.13 3.25
N SER A 597 -3.38 -20.84 4.35
CA SER A 597 -2.63 -20.76 5.61
C SER A 597 -1.54 -21.83 5.67
N GLU A 598 -1.88 -23.05 6.14
CA GLU A 598 -0.92 -24.13 6.35
C GLU A 598 -0.25 -24.62 5.06
N GLY A 599 -1.02 -24.79 3.98
CA GLY A 599 -0.51 -25.29 2.70
C GLY A 599 0.50 -24.32 2.06
N TRP A 600 0.21 -23.03 2.05
CA TRP A 600 1.17 -22.04 1.55
C TRP A 600 2.38 -21.86 2.48
N GLU A 601 2.21 -21.99 3.81
CA GLU A 601 3.34 -22.00 4.75
C GLU A 601 4.29 -23.17 4.46
N GLU A 602 3.77 -24.37 4.20
CA GLU A 602 4.58 -25.54 3.83
C GLU A 602 5.34 -25.34 2.51
N ILE A 603 4.70 -24.72 1.50
CA ILE A 603 5.26 -24.56 0.15
C ILE A 603 6.20 -23.34 0.08
N TYR A 604 5.74 -22.20 0.60
CA TYR A 604 6.40 -20.90 0.41
C TYR A 604 7.04 -20.33 1.68
N GLY A 605 6.84 -20.94 2.83
CA GLY A 605 7.29 -20.42 4.13
C GLY A 605 6.47 -19.22 4.64
N GLY A 606 5.56 -18.70 3.83
CA GLY A 606 4.63 -17.63 4.16
C GLY A 606 3.19 -18.13 4.19
N LYS A 607 2.31 -17.43 4.90
CA LYS A 607 0.90 -17.80 5.03
C LYS A 607 -0.03 -16.60 5.05
N LEU A 608 -1.30 -16.81 4.70
CA LEU A 608 -2.37 -15.80 4.79
C LEU A 608 -3.40 -16.25 5.83
N GLU A 609 -3.61 -15.42 6.85
CA GLU A 609 -4.62 -15.65 7.85
C GLU A 609 -5.58 -14.46 7.98
N PHE A 610 -6.82 -14.75 8.41
CA PHE A 610 -7.84 -13.74 8.68
C PHE A 610 -8.17 -13.76 10.18
N ILE A 611 -7.74 -12.73 10.89
CA ILE A 611 -7.90 -12.59 12.35
C ILE A 611 -8.70 -11.32 12.64
N PRO A 612 -10.02 -11.44 12.90
CA PRO A 612 -10.86 -10.26 13.12
C PRO A 612 -10.62 -9.54 14.44
N ASP A 613 -10.16 -10.26 15.47
CA ASP A 613 -9.88 -9.69 16.78
C ASP A 613 -8.49 -9.04 16.81
N PRO A 614 -8.37 -7.74 17.15
CA PRO A 614 -7.09 -7.04 17.14
C PRO A 614 -6.09 -7.56 18.16
N ASP A 615 -6.53 -8.01 19.33
CA ASP A 615 -5.62 -8.51 20.36
C ASP A 615 -5.03 -9.88 19.96
N GLU A 616 -5.86 -10.74 19.34
CA GLU A 616 -5.37 -12.00 18.76
C GLU A 616 -4.47 -11.74 17.53
N MET A 617 -4.74 -10.69 16.73
CA MET A 617 -3.86 -10.28 15.63
C MET A 617 -2.48 -9.85 16.14
N ILE A 618 -2.44 -9.02 17.18
CA ILE A 618 -1.19 -8.57 17.83
C ILE A 618 -0.44 -9.78 18.41
N LYS A 619 -1.14 -10.64 19.12
CA LYS A 619 -0.58 -11.87 19.70
C LYS A 619 0.04 -12.77 18.63
N ALA A 620 -0.70 -13.06 17.55
CA ALA A 620 -0.20 -13.88 16.44
C ALA A 620 1.04 -13.25 15.77
N THR A 621 1.07 -11.91 15.65
CA THR A 621 2.22 -11.16 15.15
C THR A 621 3.44 -11.34 16.03
N LEU A 622 3.30 -11.15 17.34
CA LEU A 622 4.41 -11.27 18.30
C LEU A 622 4.92 -12.71 18.41
N GLU A 623 4.01 -13.69 18.47
CA GLU A 623 4.37 -15.11 18.50
C GLU A 623 5.16 -15.53 17.26
N HIS A 624 4.77 -15.04 16.08
CA HIS A 624 5.51 -15.31 14.85
C HIS A 624 6.91 -14.67 14.87
N ILE A 625 7.00 -13.39 15.23
CA ILE A 625 8.29 -12.69 15.36
C ILE A 625 9.21 -13.44 16.31
N ASP A 626 8.73 -13.79 17.51
CA ASP A 626 9.54 -14.50 18.53
C ASP A 626 9.95 -15.90 18.06
N LYS A 627 9.06 -16.62 17.36
CA LYS A 627 9.41 -17.90 16.73
C LYS A 627 10.55 -17.75 15.74
N LYS A 628 10.48 -16.75 14.83
CA LYS A 628 11.55 -16.51 13.83
C LYS A 628 12.86 -16.12 14.50
N ARG A 629 12.82 -15.33 15.58
CA ARG A 629 14.01 -15.04 16.41
C ARG A 629 14.60 -16.30 17.00
N ALA A 630 13.78 -17.18 17.59
CA ALA A 630 14.23 -18.44 18.18
C ALA A 630 14.80 -19.40 17.10
N ASP A 631 14.17 -19.49 15.94
CA ASP A 631 14.63 -20.31 14.81
C ASP A 631 16.00 -19.84 14.28
N LEU A 632 16.31 -18.55 14.38
CA LEU A 632 17.60 -17.94 14.05
C LEU A 632 18.63 -18.03 15.20
N GLY A 633 18.25 -18.58 16.37
CA GLY A 633 19.11 -18.63 17.56
C GLY A 633 19.38 -17.25 18.20
N LEU A 634 18.54 -16.24 17.90
CA LEU A 634 18.67 -14.92 18.50
C LEU A 634 18.21 -14.91 19.95
N PRO A 635 18.70 -13.97 20.78
CA PRO A 635 18.24 -13.83 22.16
C PRO A 635 16.72 -13.69 22.27
N GLU A 636 16.14 -14.31 23.30
CA GLU A 636 14.74 -14.08 23.66
C GLU A 636 14.51 -12.58 23.91
N TYR A 637 13.37 -12.07 23.47
CA TYR A 637 13.04 -10.67 23.68
C TYR A 637 12.77 -10.42 25.18
N ASP A 638 13.42 -9.40 25.72
CA ASP A 638 13.30 -8.96 27.11
C ASP A 638 13.01 -7.45 27.13
N PRO A 639 11.79 -7.02 27.47
CA PRO A 639 11.42 -5.61 27.48
C PRO A 639 12.19 -4.79 28.53
N ASP A 640 12.72 -5.41 29.58
CA ASP A 640 13.45 -4.73 30.62
C ASP A 640 14.98 -4.60 30.34
N ARG A 641 15.43 -5.17 29.21
CA ARG A 641 16.83 -5.15 28.80
C ARG A 641 17.33 -3.76 28.43
N PHE A 642 16.45 -2.92 27.88
CA PHE A 642 16.74 -1.58 27.37
C PHE A 642 15.88 -0.55 28.10
N GLY A 643 16.23 -0.12 29.27
CA GLY A 643 15.55 0.90 30.07
C GLY A 643 16.54 1.98 30.50
N GLU A 644 16.18 2.81 31.49
CA GLU A 644 17.02 3.91 32.03
C GLU A 644 18.48 3.49 32.42
N SER A 645 18.72 2.18 32.50
CA SER A 645 20.07 1.61 32.69
C SER A 645 20.84 1.40 31.40
N GLY A 646 20.25 1.58 30.21
CA GLY A 646 20.86 1.35 28.90
C GLY A 646 22.06 2.25 28.60
N ASP A 647 21.99 3.52 29.00
CA ASP A 647 23.08 4.48 28.83
C ASP A 647 24.33 4.10 29.61
N ALA A 648 24.18 3.61 30.86
CA ALA A 648 25.29 3.17 31.69
C ALA A 648 25.97 1.91 31.10
N ARG A 649 25.19 0.99 30.54
CA ARG A 649 25.66 -0.26 29.95
C ARG A 649 26.36 -0.08 28.60
N MET A 650 25.89 0.90 27.77
CA MET A 650 26.58 1.27 26.53
C MET A 650 27.96 1.89 26.80
N LEU A 651 28.09 2.71 27.85
CA LEU A 651 29.37 3.27 28.29
C LEU A 651 30.33 2.19 28.78
N GLU A 652 29.83 1.19 29.53
CA GLU A 652 30.63 0.03 29.93
C GLU A 652 31.07 -0.83 28.72
N LEU A 653 30.21 -0.98 27.72
CA LEU A 653 30.54 -1.72 26.50
C LEU A 653 31.57 -1.00 25.61
N GLU A 654 31.58 0.33 25.60
CA GLU A 654 32.59 1.11 24.89
C GLU A 654 34.02 0.95 25.44
N GLU A 655 34.14 0.56 26.69
CA GLU A 655 35.45 0.28 27.36
C GLU A 655 35.97 -1.12 27.06
N LEU A 656 35.14 -2.04 26.49
CA LEU A 656 35.56 -3.40 26.16
C LEU A 656 36.28 -3.49 24.81
N PRO A 657 37.20 -4.44 24.61
CA PRO A 657 37.75 -4.76 23.29
C PRO A 657 36.66 -5.17 22.31
N LEU A 658 36.84 -4.87 21.03
CA LEU A 658 35.84 -5.15 19.99
C LEU A 658 35.35 -6.59 19.91
N SER A 659 36.23 -7.56 20.23
CA SER A 659 35.89 -8.99 20.31
C SER A 659 34.93 -9.32 21.46
N GLU A 660 35.12 -8.67 22.60
CA GLU A 660 34.30 -8.87 23.80
C GLU A 660 32.98 -8.09 23.74
N ARG A 661 32.96 -6.94 23.04
CA ARG A 661 31.73 -6.21 22.77
C ARG A 661 30.72 -7.06 21.98
N ARG A 662 31.24 -7.86 21.04
CA ARG A 662 30.42 -8.73 20.19
C ARG A 662 29.74 -9.83 21.01
N GLU A 663 30.47 -10.44 21.92
CA GLU A 663 29.94 -11.46 22.83
C GLU A 663 28.93 -10.86 23.83
N ALA A 664 29.22 -9.68 24.37
CA ALA A 664 28.34 -8.99 25.32
C ALA A 664 27.05 -8.43 24.68
N ILE A 665 27.11 -8.02 23.41
CA ILE A 665 25.97 -7.46 22.69
C ILE A 665 25.09 -8.56 22.06
N TYR A 666 25.70 -9.60 21.51
CA TYR A 666 25.01 -10.60 20.68
C TYR A 666 24.83 -11.96 21.37
N GLY A 667 25.48 -12.20 22.52
CA GLY A 667 25.42 -13.49 23.21
C GLY A 667 26.03 -14.67 22.42
N VAL A 668 26.78 -14.37 21.36
CA VAL A 668 27.42 -15.36 20.47
C VAL A 668 28.92 -15.18 20.56
N ALA A 669 29.64 -16.24 20.96
CA ALA A 669 31.10 -16.25 20.98
C ALA A 669 31.63 -16.01 19.55
N ALA A 670 32.67 -15.19 19.41
CA ALA A 670 33.36 -15.00 18.14
C ALA A 670 34.16 -16.29 17.82
N ASP A 671 33.76 -17.01 16.79
CA ASP A 671 34.57 -18.03 16.14
C ASP A 671 35.71 -17.40 15.33
#